data_3509348f674d95f351cc137fea3de949
#
_entry.id   3509348f674d95f351cc137fea3de949
#
_cell.length_a   1.000
_cell.length_b   1.000
_cell.length_c   1.000
_cell.angle_alpha   90.00
_cell.angle_beta   90.00
_cell.angle_gamma   90.00
#
_symmetry.space_group_name_H-M   'P 1'
#
loop_
_entity.id
_entity.type
_entity.pdbx_description
1 polymer ?
#
loop_
_entity_poly.entity_id
_entity_poly.type
_entity_poly.pdbx_seq_one_letter_code
_entity_poly.pdbx_strand_id
1 'polypeptide(L)'
;MPEPVGKSSQRYMPGLDGLRAIAVLAVIAYHLEIGFAKGGLLGVGIFFTLSGYLITDILMEGWVTRRLKLGQFWLARARRLLPALFLMLIVVRAWVTLGDPGQLKDLRGAALSSAFFTSNWWLIFQDVSYFDRFGPESPLSHLWSLAVEEQFYFIWPWLLLLGLRFIPDQPGGHNARRRKRQRPRLAMVTLGIALISAIEMAILYQPGFDTTRVYEGTDTRAFGLMIGAAVAMVWPSRRLDKNIPVNARNLLDGVGVASLVVIGILIWQTDQYGSFIYRGGLLLLSIATAVLVGVLAHPASRLGRILGFEPLRWIGVRSYAIYLWQLPIIALTTPPLNSNFNLLRAVIQVAAIFGISALSWKYLEDPIRQGAIGHLWRKYRSKDWSWDPRRLPLPGQIVAGVAALIVVIAFGGLVGIAPSDRVAPLAVKTVASAAPVEAITTAPPVQTQVTTTPSGKPVRTHCTDVAYIGDSTSVGLTSPDYLPDPADRIDARLADIGATTQHFDISGARSTYETVSGLPNAYDAANAIKAEGFDGCWIFAMGTNDTANVAVGSTIGVEERIDRLMSVAGDNPAIWINVRSLVPSGPYSEENMQKWDDALLSACETYPNMRVYDWSSRVKDDWFITDGIHFTSEGYVARAKGIAKSVTEAFPPTAGLGGVWTPRTAPESCIVK
;
A
#
# COMPACT_ATOMS: atom_id res chain seq x y z
N MET A 1 7.70 39.25 -22.97
CA MET A 1 8.81 38.31 -22.69
C MET A 1 9.18 37.65 -24.00
N PRO A 2 10.42 37.67 -24.48
CA PRO A 2 10.81 37.05 -25.74
C PRO A 2 10.69 35.53 -25.61
N GLU A 3 10.10 34.87 -26.61
CA GLU A 3 10.04 33.41 -26.69
C GLU A 3 11.46 32.80 -26.74
N PRO A 4 11.77 31.76 -25.97
CA PRO A 4 13.07 31.10 -26.04
C PRO A 4 13.21 30.39 -27.39
N VAL A 5 14.22 30.78 -28.12
CA VAL A 5 14.66 30.17 -29.39
C VAL A 5 15.01 28.70 -29.13
N GLY A 6 14.24 27.77 -29.75
CA GLY A 6 14.55 26.33 -29.75
C GLY A 6 13.45 25.39 -29.24
N LYS A 7 12.24 25.84 -28.93
CA LYS A 7 11.13 24.94 -28.59
C LYS A 7 10.67 24.18 -29.83
N SER A 8 10.71 22.85 -29.74
CA SER A 8 10.00 21.96 -30.66
C SER A 8 8.54 22.43 -30.78
N SER A 9 8.02 22.47 -32.00
CA SER A 9 6.68 22.96 -32.33
C SER A 9 5.54 22.11 -31.79
N GLN A 10 5.72 21.53 -30.62
CA GLN A 10 4.71 20.68 -29.95
C GLN A 10 3.57 21.56 -29.45
N ARG A 11 2.35 21.23 -29.85
CA ARG A 11 1.18 21.97 -29.44
C ARG A 11 0.92 21.74 -27.93
N TYR A 12 0.87 22.82 -27.17
CA TYR A 12 0.50 22.77 -25.75
C TYR A 12 -1.00 22.52 -25.55
N MET A 13 -1.36 21.61 -24.66
CA MET A 13 -2.72 21.13 -24.39
C MET A 13 -3.08 21.34 -22.91
N PRO A 14 -3.52 22.54 -22.51
CA PRO A 14 -3.74 22.88 -21.09
C PRO A 14 -4.80 22.03 -20.38
N GLY A 15 -5.78 21.49 -21.12
CA GLY A 15 -6.79 20.59 -20.57
C GLY A 15 -6.21 19.27 -20.04
N LEU A 16 -5.09 18.80 -20.61
CA LEU A 16 -4.41 17.61 -20.09
C LEU A 16 -3.69 17.89 -18.76
N ASP A 17 -3.21 19.11 -18.55
CA ASP A 17 -2.67 19.49 -17.23
C ASP A 17 -3.79 19.57 -16.20
N GLY A 18 -4.99 20.05 -16.58
CA GLY A 18 -6.16 19.98 -15.70
C GLY A 18 -6.56 18.55 -15.32
N LEU A 19 -6.49 17.60 -16.25
CA LEU A 19 -6.73 16.18 -15.96
C LEU A 19 -5.67 15.62 -14.99
N ARG A 20 -4.40 16.00 -15.15
CA ARG A 20 -3.33 15.65 -14.19
C ARG A 20 -3.61 16.21 -12.79
N ALA A 21 -4.15 17.42 -12.71
CA ALA A 21 -4.52 18.01 -11.44
C ALA A 21 -5.61 17.19 -10.76
N ILE A 22 -6.66 16.80 -11.48
CA ILE A 22 -7.73 15.94 -10.95
C ILE A 22 -7.14 14.63 -10.45
N ALA A 23 -6.28 14.00 -11.24
CA ALA A 23 -5.68 12.72 -10.89
C ALA A 23 -4.83 12.78 -9.60
N VAL A 24 -3.95 13.79 -9.47
CA VAL A 24 -3.11 13.92 -8.26
C VAL A 24 -3.92 14.33 -7.03
N LEU A 25 -4.96 15.16 -7.19
CA LEU A 25 -5.85 15.52 -6.10
C LEU A 25 -6.66 14.32 -5.59
N ALA A 26 -7.10 13.43 -6.49
CA ALA A 26 -7.77 12.18 -6.12
C ALA A 26 -6.82 11.28 -5.30
N VAL A 27 -5.55 11.14 -5.70
CA VAL A 27 -4.54 10.38 -4.96
C VAL A 27 -4.28 10.98 -3.58
N ILE A 28 -4.16 12.31 -3.46
CA ILE A 28 -4.00 12.97 -2.16
C ILE A 28 -5.22 12.72 -1.27
N ALA A 29 -6.43 12.85 -1.81
CA ALA A 29 -7.66 12.63 -1.06
C ALA A 29 -7.77 11.18 -0.55
N TYR A 30 -7.30 10.22 -1.34
CA TYR A 30 -7.21 8.81 -0.95
C TYR A 30 -6.25 8.60 0.24
N HIS A 31 -5.01 9.10 0.16
CA HIS A 31 -4.03 8.94 1.26
C HIS A 31 -4.36 9.77 2.51
N LEU A 32 -5.22 10.77 2.39
CA LEU A 32 -5.80 11.49 3.52
C LEU A 32 -7.08 10.84 4.06
N GLU A 33 -7.48 9.69 3.52
CA GLU A 33 -8.68 8.93 3.92
C GLU A 33 -9.98 9.76 3.86
N ILE A 34 -10.09 10.64 2.85
CA ILE A 34 -11.28 11.47 2.68
C ILE A 34 -12.44 10.61 2.15
N GLY A 35 -13.49 10.42 2.94
CA GLY A 35 -14.56 9.45 2.72
C GLY A 35 -15.28 9.48 1.35
N PHE A 36 -15.33 10.64 0.66
CA PHE A 36 -15.90 10.72 -0.69
C PHE A 36 -14.92 10.33 -1.81
N ALA A 37 -13.67 10.02 -1.51
CA ALA A 37 -12.63 9.69 -2.47
C ALA A 37 -12.00 8.31 -2.20
N LYS A 38 -12.79 7.34 -1.76
CA LYS A 38 -12.34 5.96 -1.49
C LYS A 38 -11.60 5.34 -2.68
N GLY A 39 -12.07 5.61 -3.90
CA GLY A 39 -11.40 5.18 -5.14
C GLY A 39 -10.35 6.16 -5.66
N GLY A 40 -9.81 7.08 -4.84
CA GLY A 40 -8.81 8.06 -5.29
C GLY A 40 -7.50 7.43 -5.79
N LEU A 41 -7.20 6.20 -5.38
CA LEU A 41 -6.10 5.36 -5.94
C LEU A 41 -6.20 5.22 -7.48
N LEU A 42 -7.38 5.35 -8.05
CA LEU A 42 -7.63 5.33 -9.50
C LEU A 42 -6.96 6.49 -10.25
N GLY A 43 -6.58 7.56 -9.55
CA GLY A 43 -5.79 8.65 -10.12
C GLY A 43 -4.51 8.18 -10.80
N VAL A 44 -3.87 7.12 -10.29
CA VAL A 44 -2.70 6.49 -10.93
C VAL A 44 -3.04 5.92 -12.32
N GLY A 45 -4.20 5.27 -12.47
CA GLY A 45 -4.66 4.75 -13.76
C GLY A 45 -4.92 5.85 -14.80
N ILE A 46 -5.36 7.04 -14.35
CA ILE A 46 -5.48 8.23 -15.20
C ILE A 46 -4.11 8.66 -15.70
N PHE A 47 -3.09 8.71 -14.82
CA PHE A 47 -1.71 9.03 -15.24
C PHE A 47 -1.18 8.05 -16.26
N PHE A 48 -1.38 6.74 -16.07
CA PHE A 48 -0.92 5.72 -17.02
C PHE A 48 -1.49 5.94 -18.43
N THR A 49 -2.80 6.11 -18.55
CA THR A 49 -3.45 6.33 -19.85
C THR A 49 -2.98 7.65 -20.50
N LEU A 50 -2.86 8.71 -19.72
CA LEU A 50 -2.36 10.01 -20.18
C LEU A 50 -0.92 9.93 -20.63
N SER A 51 -0.06 9.21 -19.89
CA SER A 51 1.35 8.99 -20.23
C SER A 51 1.52 8.18 -21.50
N GLY A 52 0.73 7.11 -21.66
CA GLY A 52 0.69 6.33 -22.90
C GLY A 52 0.39 7.19 -24.11
N TYR A 53 -0.61 8.07 -24.02
CA TYR A 53 -0.96 9.01 -25.09
C TYR A 53 0.16 10.00 -25.37
N LEU A 54 0.63 10.72 -24.37
CA LEU A 54 1.61 11.81 -24.57
C LEU A 54 2.94 11.31 -25.11
N ILE A 55 3.45 10.20 -24.57
CA ILE A 55 4.73 9.63 -25.01
C ILE A 55 4.62 9.14 -26.46
N THR A 56 3.54 8.45 -26.78
CA THR A 56 3.34 7.92 -28.14
C THR A 56 3.14 9.06 -29.16
N ASP A 57 2.39 10.11 -28.81
CA ASP A 57 2.21 11.28 -29.68
C ASP A 57 3.54 11.98 -29.98
N ILE A 58 4.43 12.13 -28.97
CA ILE A 58 5.79 12.68 -29.13
C ILE A 58 6.64 11.80 -30.06
N LEU A 59 6.67 10.50 -29.83
CA LEU A 59 7.47 9.55 -30.60
C LEU A 59 6.98 9.46 -32.04
N MET A 60 5.67 9.40 -32.25
CA MET A 60 5.06 9.38 -33.59
C MET A 60 5.35 10.66 -34.38
N GLU A 61 5.29 11.82 -33.72
CA GLU A 61 5.64 13.08 -34.38
C GLU A 61 7.14 13.12 -34.73
N GLY A 62 8.01 12.70 -33.82
CA GLY A 62 9.45 12.59 -34.08
C GLY A 62 9.76 11.66 -35.24
N TRP A 63 9.07 10.53 -35.36
CA TRP A 63 9.19 9.61 -36.49
C TRP A 63 8.74 10.22 -37.80
N VAL A 64 7.56 10.81 -37.84
CA VAL A 64 6.99 11.41 -39.05
C VAL A 64 7.84 12.59 -39.57
N THR A 65 8.39 13.36 -38.64
CA THR A 65 9.26 14.51 -39.00
C THR A 65 10.72 14.13 -39.23
N ARG A 66 11.07 12.85 -39.09
CA ARG A 66 12.45 12.32 -39.16
C ARG A 66 13.41 12.98 -38.16
N ARG A 67 12.90 13.46 -37.03
CA ARG A 67 13.66 14.13 -35.96
C ARG A 67 13.78 13.30 -34.69
N LEU A 68 13.31 12.05 -34.74
CA LEU A 68 13.35 11.17 -33.56
C LEU A 68 14.80 10.80 -33.23
N LYS A 69 15.24 11.18 -32.02
CA LYS A 69 16.53 10.81 -31.44
C LYS A 69 16.25 10.22 -30.03
N LEU A 70 16.27 8.90 -29.90
CA LEU A 70 15.92 8.23 -28.63
C LEU A 70 16.78 8.69 -27.46
N GLY A 71 18.09 8.87 -27.66
CA GLY A 71 18.96 9.38 -26.59
C GLY A 71 18.57 10.77 -26.09
N GLN A 72 18.09 11.66 -26.97
CA GLN A 72 17.57 12.97 -26.55
C GLN A 72 16.23 12.86 -25.85
N PHE A 73 15.40 11.92 -26.27
CA PHE A 73 14.13 11.62 -25.62
C PHE A 73 14.36 11.17 -24.17
N TRP A 74 15.22 10.16 -23.93
CA TRP A 74 15.51 9.68 -22.59
C TRP A 74 16.22 10.72 -21.73
N LEU A 75 17.18 11.46 -22.31
CA LEU A 75 17.85 12.54 -21.57
C LEU A 75 16.85 13.64 -21.13
N ALA A 76 15.87 13.96 -21.96
CA ALA A 76 14.83 14.92 -21.58
C ALA A 76 13.94 14.39 -20.43
N ARG A 77 13.66 13.08 -20.41
CA ARG A 77 12.93 12.43 -19.29
C ARG A 77 13.77 12.40 -18.02
N ALA A 78 15.02 11.93 -18.11
CA ALA A 78 15.94 11.90 -16.97
C ALA A 78 16.10 13.29 -16.33
N ARG A 79 16.27 14.35 -17.11
CA ARG A 79 16.35 15.74 -16.61
C ARG A 79 15.06 16.22 -15.93
N ARG A 80 13.93 15.66 -16.32
CA ARG A 80 12.63 16.01 -15.74
C ARG A 80 12.36 15.29 -14.42
N LEU A 81 12.76 14.01 -14.29
CA LEU A 81 12.29 13.12 -13.24
C LEU A 81 13.35 12.86 -12.16
N LEU A 82 14.59 12.53 -12.56
CA LEU A 82 15.64 12.13 -11.62
C LEU A 82 15.98 13.18 -10.55
N PRO A 83 16.07 14.49 -10.86
CA PRO A 83 16.48 15.47 -9.86
C PRO A 83 15.52 15.54 -8.66
N ALA A 84 14.21 15.58 -8.92
CA ALA A 84 13.21 15.64 -7.87
C ALA A 84 13.11 14.31 -7.11
N LEU A 85 13.21 13.17 -7.81
CA LEU A 85 13.23 11.85 -7.18
C LEU A 85 14.41 11.72 -6.21
N PHE A 86 15.63 12.02 -6.64
CA PHE A 86 16.80 11.92 -5.76
C PHE A 86 16.75 12.90 -4.59
N LEU A 87 16.28 14.14 -4.82
CA LEU A 87 16.08 15.08 -3.73
C LEU A 87 15.12 14.52 -2.68
N MET A 88 13.97 13.99 -3.12
CA MET A 88 12.98 13.41 -2.22
C MET A 88 13.56 12.20 -1.46
N LEU A 89 14.22 11.26 -2.15
CA LEU A 89 14.83 10.09 -1.51
C LEU A 89 15.87 10.48 -0.44
N ILE A 90 16.70 11.50 -0.72
CA ILE A 90 17.71 12.00 0.24
C ILE A 90 17.02 12.62 1.46
N VAL A 91 16.01 13.47 1.24
CA VAL A 91 15.31 14.15 2.34
C VAL A 91 14.52 13.17 3.20
N VAL A 92 13.78 12.24 2.58
CA VAL A 92 13.03 11.20 3.31
C VAL A 92 13.97 10.34 4.14
N ARG A 93 15.11 9.93 3.55
CA ARG A 93 16.09 9.15 4.27
C ARG A 93 16.72 9.90 5.44
N ALA A 94 17.06 11.18 5.26
CA ALA A 94 17.57 12.01 6.35
C ALA A 94 16.53 12.16 7.46
N TRP A 95 15.26 12.35 7.10
CA TRP A 95 14.16 12.45 8.07
C TRP A 95 14.02 11.17 8.89
N VAL A 96 13.96 10.00 8.23
CA VAL A 96 13.84 8.71 8.91
C VAL A 96 15.08 8.42 9.77
N THR A 97 16.28 8.80 9.32
CA THR A 97 17.52 8.64 10.12
C THR A 97 17.45 9.40 11.45
N LEU A 98 16.78 10.57 11.48
CA LEU A 98 16.66 11.40 12.68
C LEU A 98 15.45 11.05 13.54
N GLY A 99 14.32 10.70 12.89
CA GLY A 99 13.04 10.54 13.56
C GLY A 99 12.71 9.10 13.94
N ASP A 100 13.03 8.14 13.09
CA ASP A 100 12.73 6.71 13.29
C ASP A 100 13.79 5.79 12.66
N PRO A 101 14.96 5.68 13.28
CA PRO A 101 16.07 4.86 12.74
C PRO A 101 15.71 3.38 12.53
N GLY A 102 14.71 2.86 13.23
CA GLY A 102 14.25 1.47 13.09
C GLY A 102 13.76 1.11 11.68
N GLN A 103 13.17 2.07 10.97
CA GLN A 103 12.69 1.87 9.60
C GLN A 103 13.80 1.92 8.53
N LEU A 104 15.05 2.26 8.88
CA LEU A 104 16.13 2.44 7.91
C LEU A 104 16.47 1.17 7.12
N LYS A 105 16.32 -0.01 7.71
CA LYS A 105 16.61 -1.29 7.06
C LYS A 105 15.65 -1.51 5.88
N ASP A 106 14.36 -1.36 6.12
CA ASP A 106 13.31 -1.58 5.11
C ASP A 106 13.32 -0.47 4.06
N LEU A 107 13.55 0.78 4.50
CA LEU A 107 13.67 1.92 3.61
C LEU A 107 14.87 1.83 2.65
N ARG A 108 15.94 1.09 3.02
CA ARG A 108 17.13 0.93 2.17
C ARG A 108 16.82 0.23 0.85
N GLY A 109 16.12 -0.89 0.91
CA GLY A 109 15.71 -1.64 -0.27
C GLY A 109 14.71 -0.84 -1.13
N ALA A 110 13.71 -0.24 -0.48
CA ALA A 110 12.74 0.61 -1.14
C ALA A 110 13.37 1.83 -1.84
N ALA A 111 14.34 2.50 -1.21
CA ALA A 111 15.02 3.64 -1.81
C ALA A 111 15.89 3.24 -3.02
N LEU A 112 16.64 2.13 -2.91
CA LEU A 112 17.47 1.63 -4.00
C LEU A 112 16.62 1.18 -5.19
N SER A 113 15.59 0.37 -4.96
CA SER A 113 14.67 -0.08 -6.01
C SER A 113 13.94 1.08 -6.69
N SER A 114 13.58 2.12 -5.93
CA SER A 114 12.97 3.34 -6.48
C SER A 114 13.95 4.15 -7.33
N ALA A 115 15.21 4.24 -6.95
CA ALA A 115 16.24 4.94 -7.73
C ALA A 115 16.49 4.28 -9.10
N PHE A 116 16.26 2.97 -9.21
CA PHE A 116 16.37 2.19 -10.44
C PHE A 116 15.03 1.90 -11.13
N PHE A 117 13.94 2.48 -10.65
CA PHE A 117 12.59 2.26 -11.18
C PHE A 117 12.15 0.78 -11.21
N THR A 118 12.49 0.04 -10.15
CA THR A 118 12.12 -1.37 -9.94
C THR A 118 11.33 -1.58 -8.65
N SER A 119 10.85 -0.49 -8.03
CA SER A 119 10.18 -0.53 -6.73
C SER A 119 8.90 -1.38 -6.73
N ASN A 120 8.16 -1.43 -7.84
CA ASN A 120 6.99 -2.30 -7.96
C ASN A 120 7.37 -3.80 -7.85
N TRP A 121 8.40 -4.24 -8.55
CA TRP A 121 8.89 -5.61 -8.44
C TRP A 121 9.54 -5.89 -7.08
N TRP A 122 10.24 -4.90 -6.52
CA TRP A 122 10.76 -5.00 -5.15
C TRP A 122 9.65 -5.27 -4.14
N LEU A 123 8.54 -4.51 -4.19
CA LEU A 123 7.39 -4.68 -3.29
C LEU A 123 6.72 -6.04 -3.49
N ILE A 124 6.53 -6.47 -4.74
CA ILE A 124 5.96 -7.79 -5.07
C ILE A 124 6.83 -8.94 -4.52
N PHE A 125 8.15 -8.87 -4.66
CA PHE A 125 9.06 -9.95 -4.21
C PHE A 125 9.42 -9.90 -2.72
N GLN A 126 9.13 -8.80 -2.03
CA GLN A 126 9.26 -8.71 -0.58
C GLN A 126 7.97 -9.12 0.15
N ASP A 127 6.95 -9.55 -0.61
CA ASP A 127 5.62 -9.88 -0.09
C ASP A 127 5.04 -8.79 0.82
N VAL A 128 5.35 -7.52 0.53
CA VAL A 128 4.82 -6.37 1.27
C VAL A 128 3.58 -5.88 0.56
N SER A 129 2.41 -6.26 1.05
CA SER A 129 1.13 -5.81 0.49
C SER A 129 1.01 -4.28 0.50
N TYR A 130 0.53 -3.71 -0.59
CA TYR A 130 0.23 -2.28 -0.69
C TYR A 130 -0.99 -1.89 0.15
N PHE A 131 -1.96 -2.79 0.28
CA PHE A 131 -3.23 -2.55 0.95
C PHE A 131 -3.30 -3.09 2.38
N ASP A 132 -2.55 -4.14 2.70
CA ASP A 132 -2.62 -4.85 3.97
C ASP A 132 -1.50 -4.46 4.94
N ARG A 133 -1.08 -3.20 4.91
CA ARG A 133 0.01 -2.73 5.76
C ARG A 133 -0.45 -2.50 7.19
N PHE A 134 0.01 -3.36 8.07
CA PHE A 134 -0.09 -3.18 9.51
C PHE A 134 1.15 -2.41 9.99
N GLY A 135 0.95 -1.17 10.39
CA GLY A 135 2.02 -0.26 10.81
C GLY A 135 2.07 1.04 9.98
N PRO A 136 2.97 1.96 10.29
CA PRO A 136 3.09 3.22 9.55
C PRO A 136 3.41 2.93 8.08
N GLU A 137 2.63 3.54 7.19
CA GLU A 137 2.79 3.38 5.75
C GLU A 137 4.21 3.77 5.31
N SER A 138 4.86 2.93 4.49
CA SER A 138 6.19 3.26 3.97
C SER A 138 6.14 4.55 3.15
N PRO A 139 6.95 5.56 3.46
CA PRO A 139 6.92 6.84 2.76
C PRO A 139 7.31 6.74 1.28
N LEU A 140 7.80 5.59 0.82
CA LEU A 140 8.25 5.36 -0.56
C LEU A 140 7.34 4.40 -1.34
N SER A 141 6.30 3.86 -0.72
CA SER A 141 5.46 2.84 -1.35
C SER A 141 4.84 3.28 -2.67
N HIS A 142 4.34 4.51 -2.77
CA HIS A 142 3.71 5.06 -3.97
C HIS A 142 4.61 5.07 -5.21
N LEU A 143 5.93 4.90 -5.05
CA LEU A 143 6.88 4.93 -6.17
C LEU A 143 6.77 3.70 -7.09
N TRP A 144 6.02 2.67 -6.71
CA TRP A 144 5.71 1.54 -7.58
C TRP A 144 5.11 1.99 -8.93
N SER A 145 4.21 2.94 -8.91
CA SER A 145 3.54 3.41 -10.11
C SER A 145 4.48 4.18 -11.03
N LEU A 146 5.39 4.97 -10.46
CA LEU A 146 6.45 5.64 -11.20
C LEU A 146 7.39 4.63 -11.86
N ALA A 147 7.70 3.51 -11.19
CA ALA A 147 8.50 2.43 -11.76
C ALA A 147 7.83 1.84 -13.00
N VAL A 148 6.53 1.53 -12.94
CA VAL A 148 5.76 1.04 -14.11
C VAL A 148 5.80 2.03 -15.27
N GLU A 149 5.62 3.34 -15.01
CA GLU A 149 5.70 4.38 -16.03
C GLU A 149 7.09 4.46 -16.69
N GLU A 150 8.17 4.45 -15.91
CA GLU A 150 9.52 4.59 -16.43
C GLU A 150 9.98 3.33 -17.19
N GLN A 151 9.56 2.14 -16.74
CA GLN A 151 9.76 0.89 -17.50
C GLN A 151 9.08 0.99 -18.87
N PHE A 152 7.86 1.52 -18.93
CA PHE A 152 7.19 1.79 -20.20
C PHE A 152 7.96 2.84 -21.05
N TYR A 153 8.46 3.93 -20.47
CA TYR A 153 9.23 4.94 -21.19
C TYR A 153 10.56 4.42 -21.75
N PHE A 154 11.10 3.37 -21.13
CA PHE A 154 12.30 2.71 -21.62
C PHE A 154 12.01 1.71 -22.75
N ILE A 155 10.99 0.86 -22.57
CA ILE A 155 10.68 -0.26 -23.49
C ILE A 155 9.86 0.21 -24.69
N TRP A 156 8.86 1.05 -24.46
CA TRP A 156 7.89 1.44 -25.48
C TRP A 156 8.47 2.08 -26.74
N PRO A 157 9.46 2.98 -26.67
CA PRO A 157 10.06 3.54 -27.88
C PRO A 157 10.62 2.50 -28.84
N TRP A 158 11.21 1.42 -28.30
CA TRP A 158 11.73 0.31 -29.10
C TRP A 158 10.60 -0.49 -29.76
N LEU A 159 9.60 -0.86 -28.98
CA LEU A 159 8.43 -1.60 -29.49
C LEU A 159 7.67 -0.80 -30.55
N LEU A 160 7.51 0.50 -30.33
CA LEU A 160 6.87 1.40 -31.29
C LEU A 160 7.67 1.46 -32.59
N LEU A 161 8.99 1.65 -32.54
CA LEU A 161 9.84 1.68 -33.72
C LEU A 161 9.81 0.37 -34.49
N LEU A 162 9.85 -0.75 -33.78
CA LEU A 162 9.69 -2.08 -34.36
C LEU A 162 8.35 -2.20 -35.09
N GLY A 163 7.25 -1.83 -34.42
CA GLY A 163 5.92 -1.82 -35.01
C GLY A 163 5.81 -0.90 -36.23
N LEU A 164 6.39 0.31 -36.16
CA LEU A 164 6.42 1.26 -37.30
C LEU A 164 7.22 0.73 -38.49
N ARG A 165 8.22 -0.14 -38.28
CA ARG A 165 9.04 -0.75 -39.32
C ARG A 165 8.35 -1.96 -39.97
N PHE A 166 7.70 -2.81 -39.16
CA PHE A 166 7.22 -4.10 -39.65
C PHE A 166 5.71 -4.15 -39.93
N ILE A 167 4.91 -3.23 -39.38
CA ILE A 167 3.47 -3.17 -39.64
C ILE A 167 3.19 -2.13 -40.71
N PRO A 168 2.96 -2.54 -41.98
CA PRO A 168 2.80 -1.60 -43.10
C PRO A 168 1.47 -0.84 -43.02
N ASP A 169 1.46 0.38 -43.46
CA ASP A 169 0.24 1.16 -43.72
C ASP A 169 -0.59 0.53 -44.84
N GLN A 170 -1.88 0.85 -44.87
CA GLN A 170 -2.71 0.52 -46.04
C GLN A 170 -2.20 1.28 -47.28
N PRO A 171 -2.23 0.64 -48.48
CA PRO A 171 -1.86 1.30 -49.74
C PRO A 171 -2.73 2.54 -49.95
N GLY A 172 -2.07 3.62 -50.36
CA GLY A 172 -2.69 4.94 -50.37
C GLY A 172 -3.70 5.17 -51.48
N GLY A 173 -4.82 5.82 -51.13
CA GLY A 173 -5.66 6.59 -52.06
C GLY A 173 -5.25 8.06 -52.06
N HIS A 174 -5.93 8.93 -52.80
CA HIS A 174 -5.65 10.37 -53.04
C HIS A 174 -5.37 11.23 -51.79
N ASN A 175 -5.60 10.70 -50.55
CA ASN A 175 -5.32 11.33 -49.25
C ASN A 175 -4.08 10.76 -48.54
N ALA A 176 -3.11 10.20 -49.28
CA ALA A 176 -1.95 9.50 -48.74
C ALA A 176 -1.12 10.29 -47.70
N ARG A 177 -0.99 11.63 -47.90
CA ARG A 177 -0.27 12.47 -46.90
C ARG A 177 -0.99 12.58 -45.56
N ARG A 178 -2.32 12.56 -45.55
CA ARG A 178 -3.14 12.63 -44.34
C ARG A 178 -3.16 11.29 -43.60
N ARG A 179 -3.20 10.15 -44.34
CA ARG A 179 -3.18 8.78 -43.82
C ARG A 179 -1.82 8.31 -43.31
N LYS A 180 -0.70 8.79 -43.90
CA LYS A 180 0.67 8.40 -43.45
C LYS A 180 0.99 8.67 -42.01
N ARG A 181 0.20 9.47 -41.30
CA ARG A 181 0.40 9.78 -39.87
C ARG A 181 -0.46 8.92 -38.90
N GLN A 182 -1.56 8.33 -39.35
CA GLN A 182 -2.38 7.41 -38.56
C GLN A 182 -1.90 5.99 -38.79
N ARG A 183 -1.94 5.19 -37.73
CA ARG A 183 -1.46 3.83 -37.75
C ARG A 183 -2.52 2.87 -37.16
N PRO A 184 -3.70 2.70 -37.82
CA PRO A 184 -4.80 1.94 -37.25
C PRO A 184 -4.45 0.46 -37.01
N ARG A 185 -3.65 -0.15 -37.89
CA ARG A 185 -3.19 -1.54 -37.70
C ARG A 185 -2.27 -1.68 -36.48
N LEU A 186 -1.33 -0.73 -36.33
CA LEU A 186 -0.46 -0.71 -35.17
C LEU A 186 -1.25 -0.44 -33.88
N ALA A 187 -2.25 0.46 -33.94
CA ALA A 187 -3.17 0.69 -32.82
C ALA A 187 -3.95 -0.57 -32.43
N MET A 188 -4.44 -1.37 -33.43
CA MET A 188 -5.12 -2.64 -33.14
C MET A 188 -4.20 -3.65 -32.46
N VAL A 189 -2.94 -3.77 -32.90
CA VAL A 189 -1.95 -4.64 -32.25
C VAL A 189 -1.69 -4.18 -30.82
N THR A 190 -1.54 -2.86 -30.61
CA THR A 190 -1.35 -2.27 -29.28
C THR A 190 -2.56 -2.52 -28.36
N LEU A 191 -3.78 -2.39 -28.90
CA LEU A 191 -5.01 -2.75 -28.15
C LEU A 191 -5.11 -4.25 -27.86
N GLY A 192 -4.60 -5.12 -28.76
CA GLY A 192 -4.49 -6.55 -28.49
C GLY A 192 -3.58 -6.85 -27.29
N ILE A 193 -2.43 -6.16 -27.19
CA ILE A 193 -1.53 -6.26 -26.03
C ILE A 193 -2.22 -5.72 -24.77
N ALA A 194 -2.94 -4.60 -24.88
CA ALA A 194 -3.71 -4.06 -23.77
C ALA A 194 -4.78 -5.05 -23.27
N LEU A 195 -5.47 -5.72 -24.19
CA LEU A 195 -6.48 -6.73 -23.84
C LEU A 195 -5.86 -7.91 -23.10
N ILE A 196 -4.70 -8.40 -23.57
CA ILE A 196 -3.96 -9.49 -22.89
C ILE A 196 -3.60 -9.08 -21.47
N SER A 197 -3.04 -7.89 -21.27
CA SER A 197 -2.70 -7.34 -19.95
C SER A 197 -3.93 -7.23 -19.03
N ALA A 198 -5.07 -6.78 -19.55
CA ALA A 198 -6.30 -6.67 -18.77
C ALA A 198 -6.91 -8.05 -18.41
N ILE A 199 -6.82 -9.02 -19.33
CA ILE A 199 -7.25 -10.41 -19.08
C ILE A 199 -6.32 -11.05 -18.05
N GLU A 200 -5.02 -10.84 -18.15
CA GLU A 200 -4.02 -11.32 -17.19
C GLU A 200 -4.33 -10.81 -15.78
N MET A 201 -4.62 -9.51 -15.63
CA MET A 201 -5.07 -8.94 -14.36
C MET A 201 -6.29 -9.67 -13.81
N ALA A 202 -7.31 -9.89 -14.65
CA ALA A 202 -8.57 -10.53 -14.22
C ALA A 202 -8.40 -12.00 -13.83
N ILE A 203 -7.47 -12.71 -14.49
CA ILE A 203 -7.18 -14.13 -14.22
C ILE A 203 -6.32 -14.28 -12.95
N LEU A 204 -5.30 -13.42 -12.79
CA LEU A 204 -4.40 -13.49 -11.63
C LEU A 204 -5.07 -12.99 -10.34
N TYR A 205 -6.15 -12.21 -10.47
CA TYR A 205 -6.88 -11.73 -9.30
C TYR A 205 -7.64 -12.85 -8.62
N GLN A 206 -7.32 -13.09 -7.37
CA GLN A 206 -8.00 -14.06 -6.50
C GLN A 206 -8.63 -13.28 -5.33
N PRO A 207 -9.97 -13.37 -5.16
CA PRO A 207 -10.63 -12.75 -4.02
C PRO A 207 -10.09 -13.30 -2.69
N GLY A 208 -9.85 -12.41 -1.72
CA GLY A 208 -9.31 -12.80 -0.42
C GLY A 208 -7.79 -12.97 -0.34
N PHE A 209 -7.08 -12.88 -1.46
CA PHE A 209 -5.62 -12.92 -1.47
C PHE A 209 -5.02 -11.53 -1.67
N ASP A 210 -3.72 -11.38 -1.33
CA ASP A 210 -3.00 -10.14 -1.55
C ASP A 210 -3.05 -9.71 -3.02
N THR A 211 -3.47 -8.48 -3.24
CA THR A 211 -3.64 -7.91 -4.56
C THR A 211 -2.41 -7.18 -5.10
N THR A 212 -1.33 -7.11 -4.34
CA THR A 212 -0.11 -6.37 -4.69
C THR A 212 0.44 -6.80 -6.04
N ARG A 213 0.58 -8.11 -6.28
CA ARG A 213 1.05 -8.63 -7.58
C ARG A 213 0.18 -8.17 -8.75
N VAL A 214 -1.11 -8.14 -8.56
CA VAL A 214 -2.09 -7.78 -9.60
C VAL A 214 -2.16 -6.28 -9.79
N TYR A 215 -2.05 -5.51 -8.69
CA TYR A 215 -2.18 -4.06 -8.69
C TYR A 215 -0.89 -3.35 -9.12
N GLU A 216 0.28 -3.84 -8.72
CA GLU A 216 1.57 -3.21 -8.96
C GLU A 216 2.35 -3.80 -10.15
N GLY A 217 1.93 -4.95 -10.69
CA GLY A 217 2.60 -5.62 -11.80
C GLY A 217 2.64 -4.75 -13.05
N THR A 218 3.81 -4.63 -13.69
CA THR A 218 3.96 -3.88 -14.94
C THR A 218 3.13 -4.50 -16.06
N ASP A 219 3.09 -5.82 -16.13
CA ASP A 219 2.34 -6.64 -17.08
C ASP A 219 0.82 -6.45 -16.91
N THR A 220 0.31 -6.58 -15.69
CA THR A 220 -1.10 -6.44 -15.36
C THR A 220 -1.62 -5.00 -15.48
N ARG A 221 -0.74 -3.99 -15.41
CA ARG A 221 -1.08 -2.57 -15.49
C ARG A 221 -0.78 -1.92 -16.85
N ALA A 222 -0.08 -2.63 -17.75
CA ALA A 222 0.31 -2.10 -19.05
C ALA A 222 -0.89 -1.67 -19.91
N PHE A 223 -2.07 -2.25 -19.73
CA PHE A 223 -3.24 -1.93 -20.54
C PHE A 223 -3.60 -0.43 -20.51
N GLY A 224 -3.47 0.25 -19.38
CA GLY A 224 -3.76 1.68 -19.29
C GLY A 224 -2.83 2.52 -20.18
N LEU A 225 -1.54 2.24 -20.12
CA LEU A 225 -0.51 2.86 -20.98
C LEU A 225 -0.73 2.54 -22.46
N MET A 226 -1.05 1.28 -22.79
CA MET A 226 -1.25 0.81 -24.16
C MET A 226 -2.54 1.38 -24.77
N ILE A 227 -3.62 1.52 -24.03
CA ILE A 227 -4.86 2.17 -24.49
C ILE A 227 -4.57 3.63 -24.84
N GLY A 228 -3.86 4.37 -23.98
CA GLY A 228 -3.43 5.74 -24.26
C GLY A 228 -2.55 5.83 -25.51
N ALA A 229 -1.61 4.90 -25.67
CA ALA A 229 -0.73 4.82 -26.84
C ALA A 229 -1.53 4.56 -28.13
N ALA A 230 -2.50 3.65 -28.11
CA ALA A 230 -3.36 3.35 -29.25
C ALA A 230 -4.18 4.59 -29.69
N VAL A 231 -4.71 5.37 -28.73
CA VAL A 231 -5.40 6.62 -29.05
C VAL A 231 -4.46 7.60 -29.76
N ALA A 232 -3.22 7.77 -29.32
CA ALA A 232 -2.26 8.64 -30.00
C ALA A 232 -1.97 8.24 -31.46
N MET A 233 -2.04 6.94 -31.77
CA MET A 233 -1.83 6.43 -33.13
C MET A 233 -2.97 6.74 -34.09
N VAL A 234 -4.21 6.80 -33.59
CA VAL A 234 -5.41 7.08 -34.40
C VAL A 234 -5.86 8.54 -34.28
N TRP A 235 -5.56 9.19 -33.17
CA TRP A 235 -5.97 10.56 -32.83
C TRP A 235 -4.77 11.45 -32.46
N PRO A 236 -3.77 11.60 -33.36
CA PRO A 236 -2.57 12.40 -33.08
C PRO A 236 -2.91 13.88 -32.92
N SER A 237 -2.41 14.53 -31.87
CA SER A 237 -2.78 15.89 -31.46
C SER A 237 -2.63 16.96 -32.55
N ARG A 238 -1.62 16.84 -33.40
CA ARG A 238 -1.31 17.80 -34.46
C ARG A 238 -2.19 17.72 -35.69
N ARG A 239 -3.05 16.72 -35.79
CA ARG A 239 -3.97 16.55 -36.91
C ARG A 239 -5.37 17.07 -36.65
N LEU A 240 -5.63 17.41 -35.42
CA LEU A 240 -6.91 17.85 -34.99
C LEU A 240 -7.15 19.28 -35.42
N ASP A 241 -8.21 19.49 -36.21
CA ASP A 241 -8.54 20.81 -36.74
C ASP A 241 -9.34 21.61 -35.69
N LYS A 242 -9.03 22.91 -35.64
CA LYS A 242 -9.73 23.83 -34.75
C LYS A 242 -11.14 24.12 -35.22
N ASN A 243 -11.35 24.06 -36.55
CA ASN A 243 -12.59 24.40 -37.21
C ASN A 243 -13.40 23.14 -37.47
N ILE A 244 -14.31 22.82 -36.55
CA ILE A 244 -15.29 21.73 -36.68
C ILE A 244 -16.72 22.31 -36.56
N PRO A 245 -17.72 21.66 -37.16
CA PRO A 245 -19.12 22.05 -37.01
C PRO A 245 -19.56 22.11 -35.54
N VAL A 246 -20.50 23.00 -35.24
CA VAL A 246 -21.01 23.20 -33.85
C VAL A 246 -21.53 21.89 -33.24
N ASN A 247 -22.28 21.10 -34.02
CA ASN A 247 -22.80 19.80 -33.57
C ASN A 247 -21.67 18.82 -33.23
N ALA A 248 -20.62 18.75 -34.03
CA ALA A 248 -19.44 17.91 -33.75
C ALA A 248 -18.72 18.37 -32.48
N ARG A 249 -18.65 19.68 -32.24
CA ARG A 249 -18.07 20.24 -31.01
C ARG A 249 -18.93 19.92 -29.80
N ASN A 250 -20.25 20.07 -29.90
CA ASN A 250 -21.16 19.74 -28.81
C ASN A 250 -21.10 18.24 -28.45
N LEU A 251 -21.04 17.37 -29.46
CA LEU A 251 -20.84 15.94 -29.25
C LEU A 251 -19.49 15.64 -28.58
N LEU A 252 -18.42 16.29 -29.05
CA LEU A 252 -17.09 16.14 -28.48
C LEU A 252 -17.06 16.53 -26.99
N ASP A 253 -17.60 17.70 -26.66
CA ASP A 253 -17.66 18.18 -25.26
C ASP A 253 -18.61 17.32 -24.43
N GLY A 254 -19.75 16.87 -24.96
CA GLY A 254 -20.70 15.98 -24.28
C GLY A 254 -20.10 14.62 -23.93
N VAL A 255 -19.36 14.01 -24.86
CA VAL A 255 -18.64 12.76 -24.63
C VAL A 255 -17.53 12.97 -23.58
N GLY A 256 -16.85 14.12 -23.60
CA GLY A 256 -15.84 14.46 -22.61
C GLY A 256 -16.43 14.62 -21.20
N VAL A 257 -17.59 15.29 -21.07
CA VAL A 257 -18.30 15.43 -19.79
C VAL A 257 -18.77 14.07 -19.28
N ALA A 258 -19.36 13.23 -20.15
CA ALA A 258 -19.78 11.89 -19.77
C ALA A 258 -18.62 11.05 -19.24
N SER A 259 -17.45 11.10 -19.93
CA SER A 259 -16.23 10.41 -19.47
C SER A 259 -15.74 10.92 -18.11
N LEU A 260 -15.79 12.24 -17.88
CA LEU A 260 -15.42 12.85 -16.62
C LEU A 260 -16.36 12.44 -15.49
N VAL A 261 -17.65 12.35 -15.76
CA VAL A 261 -18.66 11.85 -14.80
C VAL A 261 -18.40 10.39 -14.44
N VAL A 262 -18.12 9.53 -15.44
CA VAL A 262 -17.77 8.12 -15.18
C VAL A 262 -16.53 8.03 -14.28
N ILE A 263 -15.48 8.79 -14.58
CA ILE A 263 -14.25 8.84 -13.75
C ILE A 263 -14.59 9.30 -12.32
N GLY A 264 -15.42 10.33 -12.18
CA GLY A 264 -15.86 10.85 -10.88
C GLY A 264 -16.63 9.81 -10.07
N ILE A 265 -17.56 9.08 -10.68
CA ILE A 265 -18.32 8.00 -10.04
C ILE A 265 -17.37 6.88 -9.60
N LEU A 266 -16.42 6.49 -10.45
CA LEU A 266 -15.43 5.47 -10.09
C LEU A 266 -14.58 5.90 -8.89
N ILE A 267 -14.09 7.15 -8.86
CA ILE A 267 -13.34 7.69 -7.71
C ILE A 267 -14.18 7.71 -6.43
N TRP A 268 -15.47 7.98 -6.56
CA TRP A 268 -16.36 8.07 -5.40
C TRP A 268 -16.74 6.69 -4.84
N GLN A 269 -17.07 5.71 -5.71
CA GLN A 269 -17.70 4.45 -5.30
C GLN A 269 -16.76 3.24 -5.27
N THR A 270 -15.55 3.32 -5.85
CA THR A 270 -14.69 2.16 -5.95
C THR A 270 -14.01 1.88 -4.62
N ASP A 271 -14.17 0.66 -4.13
CA ASP A 271 -13.41 0.12 -3.02
C ASP A 271 -12.14 -0.57 -3.53
N GLN A 272 -11.03 -0.34 -2.86
CA GLN A 272 -9.72 -0.92 -3.21
C GLN A 272 -9.67 -2.45 -3.10
N TYR A 273 -10.49 -3.04 -2.23
CA TYR A 273 -10.57 -4.48 -2.00
C TYR A 273 -11.64 -5.14 -2.90
N GLY A 274 -12.52 -4.35 -3.50
CA GLY A 274 -13.62 -4.84 -4.30
C GLY A 274 -13.17 -5.57 -5.57
N SER A 275 -13.71 -6.75 -5.87
CA SER A 275 -13.41 -7.53 -7.06
C SER A 275 -13.67 -6.78 -8.38
N PHE A 276 -14.59 -5.83 -8.37
CA PHE A 276 -14.91 -4.99 -9.54
C PHE A 276 -13.69 -4.26 -10.09
N ILE A 277 -12.81 -3.72 -9.21
CA ILE A 277 -11.65 -2.93 -9.64
C ILE A 277 -10.70 -3.76 -10.51
N TYR A 278 -10.47 -5.02 -10.15
CA TYR A 278 -9.53 -5.92 -10.84
C TYR A 278 -10.15 -6.64 -12.03
N ARG A 279 -11.46 -6.93 -11.99
CA ARG A 279 -12.18 -7.66 -13.05
C ARG A 279 -12.76 -6.78 -14.16
N GLY A 280 -12.46 -5.46 -14.15
CA GLY A 280 -12.91 -4.56 -15.22
C GLY A 280 -12.95 -3.10 -14.86
N GLY A 281 -12.99 -2.73 -13.58
CA GLY A 281 -13.08 -1.34 -13.13
C GLY A 281 -11.92 -0.48 -13.61
N LEU A 282 -10.68 -0.99 -13.50
CA LEU A 282 -9.48 -0.31 -14.00
C LEU A 282 -9.44 -0.22 -15.53
N LEU A 283 -9.97 -1.21 -16.23
CA LEU A 283 -10.11 -1.17 -17.69
C LEU A 283 -11.14 -0.10 -18.10
N LEU A 284 -12.29 -0.06 -17.44
CA LEU A 284 -13.31 0.96 -17.66
C LEU A 284 -12.77 2.37 -17.41
N LEU A 285 -12.03 2.56 -16.31
CA LEU A 285 -11.32 3.81 -16.02
C LEU A 285 -10.39 4.20 -17.16
N SER A 286 -9.58 3.25 -17.66
CA SER A 286 -8.61 3.52 -18.74
C SER A 286 -9.30 3.89 -20.04
N ILE A 287 -10.44 3.25 -20.36
CA ILE A 287 -11.26 3.58 -21.53
C ILE A 287 -11.87 4.99 -21.38
N ALA A 288 -12.50 5.28 -20.25
CA ALA A 288 -13.08 6.61 -19.99
C ALA A 288 -12.01 7.69 -20.02
N THR A 289 -10.83 7.44 -19.43
CA THR A 289 -9.69 8.36 -19.47
C THR A 289 -9.17 8.55 -20.89
N ALA A 290 -9.06 7.51 -21.70
CA ALA A 290 -8.58 7.58 -23.08
C ALA A 290 -9.52 8.43 -23.95
N VAL A 291 -10.84 8.28 -23.78
CA VAL A 291 -11.84 9.11 -24.45
C VAL A 291 -11.69 10.57 -24.01
N LEU A 292 -11.59 10.82 -22.70
CA LEU A 292 -11.41 12.17 -22.16
C LEU A 292 -10.11 12.80 -22.67
N VAL A 293 -8.99 12.08 -22.68
CA VAL A 293 -7.70 12.54 -23.25
C VAL A 293 -7.87 12.91 -24.72
N GLY A 294 -8.59 12.09 -25.50
CA GLY A 294 -8.89 12.41 -26.90
C GLY A 294 -9.67 13.72 -27.07
N VAL A 295 -10.65 13.97 -26.20
CA VAL A 295 -11.42 15.23 -26.17
C VAL A 295 -10.55 16.41 -25.77
N LEU A 296 -9.78 16.28 -24.70
CA LEU A 296 -8.93 17.37 -24.17
C LEU A 296 -7.74 17.70 -25.10
N ALA A 297 -7.27 16.73 -25.87
CA ALA A 297 -6.28 16.95 -26.91
C ALA A 297 -6.85 17.70 -28.13
N HIS A 298 -8.17 17.74 -28.31
CA HIS A 298 -8.77 18.40 -29.46
C HIS A 298 -8.83 19.94 -29.28
N PRO A 299 -8.32 20.75 -30.26
CA PRO A 299 -8.25 22.21 -30.13
C PRO A 299 -9.60 22.91 -30.05
N ALA A 300 -10.65 22.29 -30.58
CA ALA A 300 -11.99 22.86 -30.58
C ALA A 300 -12.75 22.60 -29.25
N SER A 301 -12.25 21.73 -28.37
CA SER A 301 -12.90 21.38 -27.10
C SER A 301 -13.02 22.60 -26.18
N ARG A 302 -14.24 22.86 -25.70
CA ARG A 302 -14.52 23.86 -24.65
C ARG A 302 -14.13 23.28 -23.29
N LEU A 303 -14.42 21.99 -23.07
CA LEU A 303 -14.03 21.28 -21.86
C LEU A 303 -12.51 21.35 -21.64
N GLY A 304 -11.71 21.21 -22.70
CA GLY A 304 -10.25 21.36 -22.62
C GLY A 304 -9.79 22.77 -22.19
N ARG A 305 -10.57 23.82 -22.49
CA ARG A 305 -10.32 25.18 -22.00
C ARG A 305 -10.75 25.36 -20.55
N ILE A 306 -11.86 24.76 -20.14
CA ILE A 306 -12.37 24.80 -18.77
C ILE A 306 -11.38 24.08 -17.84
N LEU A 307 -10.98 22.84 -18.14
CA LEU A 307 -10.01 22.12 -17.34
C LEU A 307 -8.59 22.74 -17.42
N GLY A 308 -8.28 23.48 -18.48
CA GLY A 308 -7.04 24.28 -18.60
C GLY A 308 -7.04 25.59 -17.82
N PHE A 309 -8.02 25.86 -16.97
CA PHE A 309 -8.09 27.00 -16.06
C PHE A 309 -6.87 27.08 -15.15
N GLU A 310 -6.38 28.32 -14.88
CA GLU A 310 -5.05 28.54 -14.30
C GLU A 310 -4.76 27.78 -12.99
N PRO A 311 -5.63 27.71 -11.99
CA PRO A 311 -5.38 26.95 -10.77
C PRO A 311 -5.17 25.45 -11.04
N LEU A 312 -6.04 24.81 -11.85
CA LEU A 312 -5.88 23.41 -12.21
C LEU A 312 -4.62 23.18 -13.05
N ARG A 313 -4.34 24.08 -13.98
CA ARG A 313 -3.11 24.05 -14.80
C ARG A 313 -1.87 24.17 -13.92
N TRP A 314 -1.87 25.06 -12.93
CA TRP A 314 -0.77 25.25 -12.00
C TRP A 314 -0.46 23.96 -11.23
N ILE A 315 -1.49 23.27 -10.74
CA ILE A 315 -1.39 21.96 -10.07
C ILE A 315 -0.88 20.92 -11.06
N GLY A 316 -1.50 20.80 -12.22
CA GLY A 316 -1.17 19.79 -13.22
C GLY A 316 0.26 19.87 -13.77
N VAL A 317 0.79 21.09 -13.95
CA VAL A 317 2.20 21.29 -14.34
C VAL A 317 3.17 20.78 -13.28
N ARG A 318 2.77 20.86 -11.99
CA ARG A 318 3.54 20.42 -10.82
C ARG A 318 3.13 19.04 -10.29
N SER A 319 2.22 18.37 -10.98
CA SER A 319 1.65 17.08 -10.53
C SER A 319 2.70 16.02 -10.20
N TYR A 320 3.84 16.04 -10.88
CA TYR A 320 4.95 15.12 -10.59
C TYR A 320 5.59 15.40 -9.24
N ALA A 321 5.96 16.65 -8.95
CA ALA A 321 6.49 17.03 -7.64
C ALA A 321 5.46 16.76 -6.53
N ILE A 322 4.19 17.12 -6.76
CA ILE A 322 3.10 16.90 -5.82
C ILE A 322 2.95 15.39 -5.52
N TYR A 323 2.98 14.55 -6.56
CA TYR A 323 2.91 13.10 -6.42
C TYR A 323 4.10 12.52 -5.63
N LEU A 324 5.32 13.02 -5.86
CA LEU A 324 6.50 12.57 -5.14
C LEU A 324 6.46 12.91 -3.64
N TRP A 325 6.01 14.11 -3.29
CA TRP A 325 6.06 14.60 -1.92
C TRP A 325 4.84 14.25 -1.07
N GLN A 326 3.70 13.90 -1.70
CA GLN A 326 2.45 13.72 -0.97
C GLN A 326 2.52 12.60 0.08
N LEU A 327 2.93 11.39 -0.32
CA LEU A 327 2.96 10.27 0.61
C LEU A 327 4.06 10.39 1.68
N PRO A 328 5.31 10.78 1.37
CA PRO A 328 6.30 11.02 2.40
C PRO A 328 5.83 12.01 3.48
N ILE A 329 5.18 13.11 3.08
CA ILE A 329 4.69 14.10 4.03
C ILE A 329 3.56 13.51 4.87
N ILE A 330 2.59 12.85 4.25
CA ILE A 330 1.46 12.24 4.97
C ILE A 330 1.98 11.15 5.93
N ALA A 331 2.75 10.18 5.44
CA ALA A 331 3.22 9.05 6.22
C ALA A 331 4.13 9.46 7.40
N LEU A 332 5.06 10.40 7.17
CA LEU A 332 6.02 10.82 8.21
C LEU A 332 5.46 11.86 9.20
N THR A 333 4.28 12.42 8.95
CA THR A 333 3.65 13.42 9.84
C THR A 333 2.32 12.95 10.44
N THR A 334 1.86 11.75 10.07
CA THR A 334 0.71 11.12 10.70
C THR A 334 1.18 10.30 11.89
N PRO A 335 0.71 10.58 13.12
CA PRO A 335 1.08 9.79 14.29
C PRO A 335 0.59 8.34 14.16
N PRO A 336 1.45 7.33 14.43
CA PRO A 336 1.07 5.92 14.28
C PRO A 336 -0.06 5.47 15.22
N LEU A 337 -0.16 6.09 16.40
CA LEU A 337 -1.15 5.76 17.43
C LEU A 337 -2.44 6.59 17.36
N ASN A 338 -2.52 7.58 16.47
CA ASN A 338 -3.69 8.44 16.32
C ASN A 338 -3.86 8.82 14.85
N SER A 339 -4.12 7.81 14.04
CA SER A 339 -4.30 7.95 12.57
C SER A 339 -5.64 8.58 12.21
N ASN A 340 -6.57 8.77 13.17
CA ASN A 340 -7.88 9.36 12.92
C ASN A 340 -7.80 10.63 12.08
N PHE A 341 -8.72 10.78 11.13
CA PHE A 341 -8.80 11.97 10.29
C PHE A 341 -8.86 13.24 11.15
N ASN A 342 -7.88 14.10 10.97
CA ASN A 342 -7.83 15.40 11.64
C ASN A 342 -7.74 16.49 10.58
N LEU A 343 -8.77 17.33 10.50
CA LEU A 343 -8.87 18.38 9.49
C LEU A 343 -7.68 19.36 9.55
N LEU A 344 -7.25 19.76 10.73
CA LEU A 344 -6.13 20.70 10.88
C LEU A 344 -4.83 20.06 10.36
N ARG A 345 -4.56 18.81 10.73
CA ARG A 345 -3.42 18.04 10.22
C ARG A 345 -3.48 17.92 8.70
N ALA A 346 -4.61 17.52 8.14
CA ALA A 346 -4.80 17.37 6.70
C ALA A 346 -4.56 18.71 5.96
N VAL A 347 -5.05 19.83 6.47
CA VAL A 347 -4.80 21.16 5.89
C VAL A 347 -3.32 21.51 5.92
N ILE A 348 -2.63 21.27 7.04
CA ILE A 348 -1.18 21.52 7.17
C ILE A 348 -0.40 20.60 6.21
N GLN A 349 -0.74 19.33 6.13
CA GLN A 349 -0.11 18.37 5.22
C GLN A 349 -0.29 18.79 3.76
N VAL A 350 -1.50 19.15 3.34
CA VAL A 350 -1.79 19.66 1.99
C VAL A 350 -1.00 20.93 1.71
N ALA A 351 -0.98 21.90 2.63
CA ALA A 351 -0.20 23.13 2.48
C ALA A 351 1.31 22.83 2.32
N ALA A 352 1.85 21.89 3.12
CA ALA A 352 3.23 21.45 3.03
C ALA A 352 3.52 20.75 1.69
N ILE A 353 2.64 19.85 1.23
CA ILE A 353 2.76 19.18 -0.06
C ILE A 353 2.85 20.21 -1.19
N PHE A 354 1.91 21.14 -1.25
CA PHE A 354 1.90 22.16 -2.30
C PHE A 354 3.08 23.13 -2.20
N GLY A 355 3.44 23.56 -0.98
CA GLY A 355 4.57 24.45 -0.73
C GLY A 355 5.91 23.82 -1.15
N ILE A 356 6.20 22.62 -0.66
CA ILE A 356 7.44 21.90 -0.98
C ILE A 356 7.51 21.59 -2.47
N SER A 357 6.41 21.13 -3.07
CA SER A 357 6.34 20.85 -4.51
C SER A 357 6.55 22.10 -5.37
N ALA A 358 6.02 23.23 -4.95
CA ALA A 358 6.24 24.52 -5.66
C ALA A 358 7.70 24.96 -5.59
N LEU A 359 8.36 24.78 -4.42
CA LEU A 359 9.78 25.07 -4.24
C LEU A 359 10.66 24.12 -5.06
N SER A 360 10.39 22.79 -4.97
CA SER A 360 11.09 21.77 -5.77
C SER A 360 10.99 22.08 -7.25
N TRP A 361 9.79 22.38 -7.74
CA TRP A 361 9.58 22.71 -9.14
C TRP A 361 10.33 23.98 -9.56
N LYS A 362 10.24 25.06 -8.77
CA LYS A 362 10.81 26.38 -9.09
C LYS A 362 12.34 26.37 -9.09
N TYR A 363 12.95 25.72 -8.09
CA TYR A 363 14.39 25.84 -7.85
C TYR A 363 15.21 24.64 -8.38
N LEU A 364 14.58 23.49 -8.60
CA LEU A 364 15.27 22.29 -9.06
C LEU A 364 14.78 21.83 -10.44
N GLU A 365 13.49 21.51 -10.57
CA GLU A 365 12.98 20.84 -11.78
C GLU A 365 13.00 21.75 -13.01
N ASP A 366 12.44 22.96 -12.90
CA ASP A 366 12.33 23.87 -14.04
C ASP A 366 13.70 24.37 -14.54
N PRO A 367 14.66 24.81 -13.69
CA PRO A 367 16.01 25.16 -14.12
C PRO A 367 16.76 24.01 -14.81
N ILE A 368 16.67 22.78 -14.26
CA ILE A 368 17.34 21.60 -14.85
C ILE A 368 16.71 21.24 -16.18
N ARG A 369 15.38 21.29 -16.27
CA ARG A 369 14.63 21.08 -17.52
C ARG A 369 15.03 22.08 -18.61
N GLN A 370 15.30 23.33 -18.23
CA GLN A 370 15.77 24.39 -19.13
C GLN A 370 17.26 24.28 -19.50
N GLY A 371 17.99 23.31 -18.93
CA GLY A 371 19.37 23.00 -19.29
C GLY A 371 20.44 23.55 -18.36
N ALA A 372 20.11 23.92 -17.12
CA ALA A 372 21.06 24.42 -16.12
C ALA A 372 22.27 23.49 -15.92
N ILE A 373 22.05 22.15 -15.88
CA ILE A 373 23.16 21.18 -15.77
C ILE A 373 24.13 21.30 -16.95
N GLY A 374 23.63 21.46 -18.17
CA GLY A 374 24.50 21.62 -19.34
C GLY A 374 25.27 22.94 -19.34
N HIS A 375 24.71 23.98 -18.72
CA HIS A 375 25.40 25.27 -18.51
C HIS A 375 26.50 25.15 -17.46
N LEU A 376 26.21 24.50 -16.33
CA LEU A 376 27.19 24.21 -15.27
C LEU A 376 28.33 23.33 -15.77
N TRP A 377 28.01 22.27 -16.52
CA TRP A 377 29.02 21.38 -17.10
C TRP A 377 29.96 22.11 -18.08
N ARG A 378 29.44 23.01 -18.95
CA ARG A 378 30.28 23.82 -19.84
C ARG A 378 31.18 24.76 -19.06
N LYS A 379 30.67 25.41 -18.02
CA LYS A 379 31.43 26.29 -17.12
C LYS A 379 32.54 25.54 -16.38
N TYR A 380 32.26 24.33 -15.93
CA TYR A 380 33.26 23.45 -15.32
C TYR A 380 34.37 23.05 -16.30
N ARG A 381 33.99 22.74 -17.57
CA ARG A 381 34.95 22.29 -18.58
C ARG A 381 35.81 23.45 -19.15
N SER A 382 35.36 24.69 -19.05
CA SER A 382 36.11 25.88 -19.47
C SER A 382 37.27 26.27 -18.53
N LYS A 383 37.48 25.56 -17.43
CA LYS A 383 38.44 25.87 -16.36
C LYS A 383 38.23 27.22 -15.64
N ASP A 384 37.21 28.01 -16.02
CA ASP A 384 36.88 29.28 -15.37
C ASP A 384 36.08 29.12 -14.06
N TRP A 385 35.90 27.86 -13.61
CA TRP A 385 35.08 27.56 -12.45
C TRP A 385 35.93 27.26 -11.22
N SER A 386 36.03 28.23 -10.33
CA SER A 386 36.39 28.00 -8.94
C SER A 386 35.09 27.87 -8.13
N TRP A 387 34.74 26.64 -7.71
CA TRP A 387 33.63 26.44 -6.78
C TRP A 387 34.12 26.78 -5.35
N ASP A 388 33.93 28.03 -4.97
CA ASP A 388 34.19 28.48 -3.61
C ASP A 388 32.84 28.82 -2.96
N PRO A 389 32.30 27.96 -2.06
CA PRO A 389 31.03 28.24 -1.38
C PRO A 389 31.04 29.55 -0.61
N ARG A 390 32.22 30.04 -0.19
CA ARG A 390 32.38 31.29 0.56
C ARG A 390 32.09 32.52 -0.28
N ARG A 391 32.08 32.39 -1.62
CA ARG A 391 31.71 33.48 -2.55
C ARG A 391 30.21 33.61 -2.79
N LEU A 392 29.41 32.67 -2.27
CA LEU A 392 27.96 32.79 -2.29
C LEU A 392 27.52 33.87 -1.30
N PRO A 393 26.44 34.61 -1.57
CA PRO A 393 25.83 35.46 -0.56
C PRO A 393 25.38 34.62 0.64
N LEU A 394 25.36 35.21 1.83
CA LEU A 394 25.06 34.51 3.10
C LEU A 394 23.87 33.54 3.01
N PRO A 395 22.71 33.90 2.41
CA PRO A 395 21.63 32.95 2.23
C PRO A 395 22.02 31.72 1.39
N GLY A 396 22.87 31.92 0.38
CA GLY A 396 23.35 30.82 -0.46
C GLY A 396 24.31 29.87 0.28
N GLN A 397 25.14 30.42 1.17
CA GLN A 397 26.02 29.61 2.03
C GLN A 397 25.21 28.78 3.03
N ILE A 398 24.18 29.35 3.63
CA ILE A 398 23.26 28.64 4.55
C ILE A 398 22.55 27.49 3.81
N VAL A 399 21.98 27.75 2.64
CA VAL A 399 21.33 26.72 1.83
C VAL A 399 22.28 25.59 1.44
N ALA A 400 23.51 25.93 1.04
CA ALA A 400 24.54 24.91 0.70
C ALA A 400 24.95 24.09 1.92
N GLY A 401 25.11 24.73 3.09
CA GLY A 401 25.42 24.05 4.34
C GLY A 401 24.32 23.11 4.80
N VAL A 402 23.07 23.55 4.76
CA VAL A 402 21.89 22.71 5.10
C VAL A 402 21.78 21.53 4.13
N ALA A 403 21.95 21.76 2.83
CA ALA A 403 21.90 20.68 1.84
C ALA A 403 23.02 19.65 2.07
N ALA A 404 24.24 20.10 2.38
CA ALA A 404 25.35 19.20 2.70
C ALA A 404 25.08 18.40 3.98
N LEU A 405 24.51 19.04 5.02
CA LEU A 405 24.15 18.37 6.27
C LEU A 405 23.07 17.29 6.02
N ILE A 406 22.04 17.57 5.25
CA ILE A 406 20.99 16.60 4.87
C ILE A 406 21.62 15.40 4.16
N VAL A 407 22.54 15.63 3.22
CA VAL A 407 23.22 14.56 2.48
C VAL A 407 24.08 13.71 3.44
N VAL A 408 24.80 14.34 4.37
CA VAL A 408 25.63 13.62 5.38
C VAL A 408 24.75 12.75 6.28
N ILE A 409 23.63 13.26 6.77
CA ILE A 409 22.68 12.52 7.61
C ILE A 409 22.10 11.33 6.81
N ALA A 410 21.63 11.56 5.58
CA ALA A 410 21.09 10.51 4.73
C ALA A 410 22.13 9.42 4.43
N PHE A 411 23.38 9.80 4.21
CA PHE A 411 24.49 8.87 3.98
C PHE A 411 24.86 8.11 5.26
N GLY A 412 24.88 8.76 6.42
CA GLY A 412 25.07 8.12 7.71
C GLY A 412 24.08 6.99 7.97
N GLY A 413 22.79 7.25 7.69
CA GLY A 413 21.75 6.21 7.71
C GLY A 413 21.98 5.08 6.69
N LEU A 414 22.60 5.35 5.54
CA LEU A 414 22.92 4.33 4.53
C LEU A 414 24.02 3.37 5.01
N VAL A 415 25.01 3.87 5.73
CA VAL A 415 26.21 3.10 6.17
C VAL A 415 25.96 2.36 7.50
N GLY A 416 24.78 2.53 8.13
CA GLY A 416 24.44 1.79 9.34
C GLY A 416 25.04 2.37 10.64
N ILE A 417 25.31 3.68 10.67
CA ILE A 417 25.79 4.38 11.88
C ILE A 417 24.66 4.59 12.91
N ALA A 418 23.40 4.33 12.54
CA ALA A 418 22.28 4.37 13.47
C ALA A 418 22.08 3.00 14.16
N PRO A 419 21.79 2.97 15.48
CA PRO A 419 21.54 1.73 16.20
C PRO A 419 20.39 0.95 15.58
N SER A 420 20.60 -0.33 15.33
CA SER A 420 19.62 -1.23 14.69
C SER A 420 18.67 -1.88 15.70
N ASP A 421 18.33 -1.20 16.79
CA ASP A 421 17.55 -1.78 17.88
C ASP A 421 16.04 -1.52 17.72
N ARG A 422 15.48 -1.91 16.59
CA ARG A 422 14.06 -2.27 16.53
C ARG A 422 13.94 -3.69 16.03
N VAL A 423 13.31 -4.47 16.89
CA VAL A 423 12.95 -5.87 16.68
C VAL A 423 12.25 -5.98 15.33
N ALA A 424 12.82 -6.80 14.45
CA ALA A 424 12.11 -7.34 13.30
C ALA A 424 10.75 -7.89 13.74
N PRO A 425 9.74 -7.96 12.84
CA PRO A 425 8.57 -8.76 13.15
C PRO A 425 9.08 -10.07 13.69
N LEU A 426 8.64 -10.44 14.89
CA LEU A 426 9.14 -11.54 15.70
C LEU A 426 9.21 -12.81 14.85
N ALA A 427 10.38 -13.05 14.26
CA ALA A 427 10.80 -14.40 14.00
C ALA A 427 10.85 -15.09 15.37
N VAL A 428 10.13 -16.18 15.49
CA VAL A 428 10.09 -17.08 16.64
C VAL A 428 11.45 -17.09 17.34
N LYS A 429 11.59 -16.41 18.47
CA LYS A 429 12.65 -16.71 19.41
C LYS A 429 12.19 -17.92 20.19
N THR A 430 12.52 -19.09 19.66
CA THR A 430 12.71 -20.26 20.52
C THR A 430 13.71 -19.85 21.59
N VAL A 431 13.22 -19.66 22.80
CA VAL A 431 14.05 -19.57 23.98
C VAL A 431 14.69 -20.95 24.13
N ALA A 432 15.98 -21.01 23.85
CA ALA A 432 16.76 -22.24 23.93
C ALA A 432 16.66 -22.81 25.34
N SER A 433 16.25 -24.07 25.38
CA SER A 433 16.52 -25.13 26.34
C SER A 433 17.51 -24.77 27.46
N ALA A 434 17.01 -24.80 28.68
CA ALA A 434 17.83 -25.03 29.83
C ALA A 434 18.36 -26.47 29.86
N ALA A 435 19.62 -26.62 30.24
CA ALA A 435 20.34 -27.88 30.31
C ALA A 435 19.67 -28.95 31.17
N PRO A 436 19.95 -30.24 30.92
CA PRO A 436 19.31 -31.34 31.66
C PRO A 436 19.79 -31.39 33.12
N VAL A 437 18.85 -31.40 34.02
CA VAL A 437 19.10 -31.70 35.45
C VAL A 437 18.93 -33.18 35.65
N GLU A 438 19.98 -33.80 36.20
CA GLU A 438 20.02 -35.22 36.59
C GLU A 438 18.96 -35.58 37.64
N ALA A 439 18.44 -36.78 37.49
CA ALA A 439 17.47 -37.39 38.42
C ALA A 439 18.08 -37.64 39.80
N ILE A 440 17.45 -37.17 40.85
CA ILE A 440 17.60 -37.69 42.20
C ILE A 440 16.24 -38.09 42.75
N THR A 441 16.11 -39.39 42.97
CA THR A 441 14.99 -40.05 43.63
C THR A 441 15.09 -39.83 45.14
N THR A 442 14.02 -39.32 45.78
CA THR A 442 13.50 -39.75 47.10
C THR A 442 12.28 -38.91 47.48
N ALA A 443 11.15 -39.53 47.71
CA ALA A 443 9.99 -38.91 48.36
C ALA A 443 10.19 -38.84 49.88
N PRO A 444 9.79 -37.82 50.57
CA PRO A 444 8.59 -37.72 51.43
C PRO A 444 8.07 -36.27 51.55
N PRO A 445 7.16 -35.89 52.44
CA PRO A 445 5.73 -36.06 52.48
C PRO A 445 4.98 -34.78 51.98
N VAL A 446 3.72 -34.95 51.66
CA VAL A 446 2.77 -33.94 51.18
C VAL A 446 2.74 -32.70 52.07
N GLN A 447 3.35 -31.61 51.61
CA GLN A 447 2.99 -30.25 52.00
C GLN A 447 2.32 -29.58 50.81
N THR A 448 1.13 -29.05 51.02
CA THR A 448 0.36 -28.28 50.05
C THR A 448 1.16 -27.02 49.67
N GLN A 449 2.01 -27.11 48.67
CA GLN A 449 2.71 -25.94 48.14
C GLN A 449 1.74 -25.17 47.26
N VAL A 450 1.40 -23.96 47.67
CA VAL A 450 0.75 -22.98 46.81
C VAL A 450 1.75 -22.61 45.73
N THR A 451 1.52 -23.06 44.50
CA THR A 451 2.32 -22.68 43.35
C THR A 451 2.14 -21.19 43.12
N THR A 452 3.21 -20.42 43.10
CA THR A 452 3.18 -18.96 42.86
C THR A 452 3.75 -18.63 41.51
N THR A 453 3.25 -17.53 40.91
CA THR A 453 3.76 -16.96 39.68
C THR A 453 5.16 -16.33 39.87
N PRO A 454 5.90 -15.96 38.80
CA PRO A 454 7.17 -15.20 38.91
C PRO A 454 7.03 -13.91 39.73
N SER A 455 5.85 -13.32 39.77
CA SER A 455 5.53 -12.13 40.57
C SER A 455 5.12 -12.45 42.02
N GLY A 456 5.22 -13.73 42.47
CA GLY A 456 4.83 -14.17 43.81
C GLY A 456 3.32 -14.28 44.04
N LYS A 457 2.50 -14.10 43.01
CA LYS A 457 1.04 -14.26 43.07
C LYS A 457 0.64 -15.74 42.95
N PRO A 458 -0.48 -16.19 43.52
CA PRO A 458 -0.95 -17.56 43.34
C PRO A 458 -1.33 -17.83 41.87
N VAL A 459 -1.02 -19.03 41.38
CA VAL A 459 -1.46 -19.49 40.05
C VAL A 459 -2.97 -19.52 39.99
N ARG A 460 -3.56 -18.92 38.96
CA ARG A 460 -5.01 -18.75 38.82
C ARG A 460 -5.62 -19.47 37.62
N THR A 461 -4.82 -20.21 36.88
CA THR A 461 -5.29 -20.99 35.72
C THR A 461 -4.64 -22.37 35.68
N HIS A 462 -5.34 -23.36 35.12
CA HIS A 462 -4.77 -24.64 34.73
C HIS A 462 -3.77 -24.52 33.57
N CYS A 463 -3.93 -23.49 32.70
CA CYS A 463 -3.11 -23.25 31.52
C CYS A 463 -1.76 -22.64 31.90
N THR A 464 -0.79 -23.48 32.27
CA THR A 464 0.59 -23.03 32.57
C THR A 464 1.46 -22.87 31.31
N ASP A 465 1.10 -23.58 30.23
CA ASP A 465 1.68 -23.49 28.89
C ASP A 465 0.58 -23.11 27.89
N VAL A 466 0.80 -22.03 27.12
CA VAL A 466 -0.21 -21.48 26.21
C VAL A 466 0.38 -21.21 24.85
N ALA A 467 -0.36 -21.56 23.79
CA ALA A 467 -0.09 -21.13 22.43
C ALA A 467 -1.14 -20.10 22.00
N TYR A 468 -0.68 -18.93 21.57
CA TYR A 468 -1.50 -17.83 21.08
C TYR A 468 -1.34 -17.68 19.57
N ILE A 469 -2.40 -17.97 18.83
CA ILE A 469 -2.48 -17.74 17.39
C ILE A 469 -3.36 -16.52 17.14
N GLY A 470 -2.80 -15.49 16.51
CA GLY A 470 -3.53 -14.23 16.29
C GLY A 470 -3.34 -13.62 14.91
N ASP A 471 -4.34 -12.83 14.53
CA ASP A 471 -4.32 -11.97 13.36
C ASP A 471 -3.82 -10.55 13.72
N SER A 472 -4.01 -9.60 12.79
CA SER A 472 -3.60 -8.21 12.96
C SER A 472 -4.19 -7.52 14.18
N THR A 473 -5.39 -7.90 14.62
CA THR A 473 -6.05 -7.34 15.81
C THR A 473 -5.33 -7.67 17.11
N SER A 474 -4.37 -8.60 17.05
CA SER A 474 -3.54 -9.02 18.18
C SER A 474 -2.12 -8.45 18.18
N VAL A 475 -1.65 -7.85 17.06
CA VAL A 475 -0.28 -7.33 16.94
C VAL A 475 0.04 -6.29 18.01
N GLY A 476 -0.90 -5.40 18.30
CA GLY A 476 -0.72 -4.36 19.33
C GLY A 476 -0.59 -4.89 20.75
N LEU A 477 -1.05 -6.13 21.03
CA LEU A 477 -0.97 -6.72 22.37
C LEU A 477 0.46 -7.02 22.84
N THR A 478 1.38 -7.20 21.90
CA THR A 478 2.81 -7.47 22.17
C THR A 478 3.72 -6.30 21.82
N SER A 479 3.20 -5.28 21.13
CA SER A 479 3.99 -4.17 20.59
C SER A 479 4.29 -3.11 21.65
N PRO A 480 5.57 -2.73 21.86
CA PRO A 480 5.94 -1.61 22.72
C PRO A 480 5.46 -0.26 22.20
N ASP A 481 5.15 -0.14 20.91
CA ASP A 481 4.65 1.11 20.31
C ASP A 481 3.19 1.37 20.74
N TYR A 482 2.38 0.32 20.91
CA TYR A 482 1.02 0.41 21.41
C TYR A 482 0.95 0.33 22.94
N LEU A 483 1.76 -0.53 23.55
CA LEU A 483 1.81 -0.79 24.98
C LEU A 483 3.24 -0.54 25.51
N PRO A 484 3.60 0.72 25.78
CA PRO A 484 4.95 1.07 26.26
C PRO A 484 5.26 0.43 27.61
N ASP A 485 4.27 0.33 28.53
CA ASP A 485 4.43 -0.39 29.79
C ASP A 485 4.38 -1.90 29.53
N PRO A 486 5.48 -2.64 29.80
CA PRO A 486 5.48 -4.09 29.65
C PRO A 486 4.41 -4.81 30.45
N ALA A 487 3.99 -4.25 31.61
CA ALA A 487 2.96 -4.84 32.45
C ALA A 487 1.57 -4.86 31.83
N ASP A 488 1.34 -4.05 30.79
CA ASP A 488 0.08 -4.00 30.05
C ASP A 488 0.03 -4.98 28.89
N ARG A 489 1.17 -5.56 28.48
CA ARG A 489 1.23 -6.50 27.37
C ARG A 489 0.68 -7.86 27.74
N ILE A 490 0.22 -8.60 26.73
CA ILE A 490 -0.45 -9.89 26.92
C ILE A 490 0.47 -10.94 27.55
N ASP A 491 1.75 -10.95 27.23
CA ASP A 491 2.74 -11.86 27.79
C ASP A 491 2.88 -11.70 29.31
N ALA A 492 3.00 -10.46 29.78
CA ALA A 492 3.04 -10.15 31.21
C ALA A 492 1.70 -10.49 31.92
N ARG A 493 0.57 -10.17 31.28
CA ARG A 493 -0.76 -10.47 31.80
C ARG A 493 -1.02 -11.98 31.93
N LEU A 494 -0.57 -12.77 30.96
CA LEU A 494 -0.67 -14.24 31.02
C LEU A 494 0.29 -14.82 32.08
N ALA A 495 1.52 -14.32 32.19
CA ALA A 495 2.45 -14.70 33.21
C ALA A 495 1.90 -14.41 34.64
N ASP A 496 1.22 -13.28 34.83
CA ASP A 496 0.59 -12.87 36.11
C ASP A 496 -0.52 -13.80 36.57
N ILE A 497 -1.11 -14.60 35.70
CA ILE A 497 -2.13 -15.60 36.06
C ILE A 497 -1.56 -17.02 36.19
N GLY A 498 -0.30 -17.23 35.84
CA GLY A 498 0.40 -18.51 35.94
C GLY A 498 0.71 -19.21 34.63
N ALA A 499 0.39 -18.61 33.46
CA ALA A 499 0.81 -19.08 32.15
C ALA A 499 2.26 -18.63 31.88
N THR A 500 3.22 -19.40 32.35
CA THR A 500 4.63 -19.05 32.38
C THR A 500 5.39 -19.46 31.10
N THR A 501 4.91 -20.50 30.43
CA THR A 501 5.40 -20.89 29.09
C THR A 501 4.42 -20.36 28.05
N GLN A 502 4.93 -19.65 27.04
CA GLN A 502 4.08 -18.95 26.09
C GLN A 502 4.67 -19.03 24.68
N HIS A 503 3.85 -19.45 23.72
CA HIS A 503 4.17 -19.54 22.30
C HIS A 503 3.28 -18.55 21.55
N PHE A 504 3.83 -17.43 21.11
CA PHE A 504 3.08 -16.43 20.33
C PHE A 504 3.39 -16.56 18.85
N ASP A 505 2.37 -16.78 18.05
CA ASP A 505 2.44 -16.62 16.59
C ASP A 505 1.32 -15.69 16.13
N ILE A 506 1.66 -14.41 15.98
CA ILE A 506 0.76 -13.32 15.61
C ILE A 506 1.26 -12.70 14.32
N SER A 507 0.38 -12.60 13.32
CA SER A 507 0.73 -12.03 12.01
C SER A 507 -0.39 -11.15 11.46
N GLY A 508 -0.01 -10.05 10.81
CA GLY A 508 -0.95 -9.23 10.06
C GLY A 508 -1.61 -10.00 8.91
N ALA A 509 -2.82 -9.61 8.55
CA ALA A 509 -3.62 -10.18 7.46
C ALA A 509 -3.86 -11.71 7.53
N ARG A 510 -3.52 -12.34 8.67
CA ARG A 510 -3.65 -13.79 8.84
C ARG A 510 -5.09 -14.23 8.83
N SER A 511 -5.38 -15.28 8.09
CA SER A 511 -6.60 -16.07 8.15
C SER A 511 -6.29 -17.54 8.47
N THR A 512 -7.32 -18.32 8.68
CA THR A 512 -7.16 -19.76 9.01
C THR A 512 -6.69 -20.56 7.81
N TYR A 513 -7.07 -20.17 6.59
CA TYR A 513 -6.85 -20.97 5.37
C TYR A 513 -5.95 -20.30 4.35
N GLU A 514 -6.22 -19.06 3.99
CA GLU A 514 -5.46 -18.35 2.97
C GLU A 514 -4.08 -17.95 3.52
N THR A 515 -3.08 -18.06 2.64
CA THR A 515 -1.73 -17.55 2.91
C THR A 515 -1.58 -16.18 2.28
N VAL A 516 -1.04 -15.23 3.05
CA VAL A 516 -0.75 -13.88 2.59
C VAL A 516 0.76 -13.66 2.68
N SER A 517 1.35 -13.17 1.59
CA SER A 517 2.76 -12.77 1.56
C SER A 517 3.76 -13.88 1.95
N GLY A 518 3.44 -15.13 1.64
CA GLY A 518 4.30 -16.27 1.97
C GLY A 518 4.38 -16.62 3.46
N LEU A 519 3.64 -15.89 4.31
CA LEU A 519 3.53 -16.20 5.74
C LEU A 519 2.55 -17.35 5.96
N PRO A 520 2.81 -18.24 6.95
CA PRO A 520 1.90 -19.34 7.25
C PRO A 520 0.53 -18.80 7.68
N ASN A 521 -0.54 -19.44 7.20
CA ASN A 521 -1.87 -19.22 7.73
C ASN A 521 -1.98 -19.72 9.17
N ALA A 522 -3.12 -19.50 9.84
CA ALA A 522 -3.26 -19.88 11.25
C ALA A 522 -3.23 -21.40 11.44
N TYR A 523 -3.75 -22.18 10.50
CA TYR A 523 -3.73 -23.64 10.55
C TYR A 523 -2.29 -24.19 10.46
N ASP A 524 -1.48 -23.67 9.54
CA ASP A 524 -0.09 -24.08 9.38
C ASP A 524 0.77 -23.65 10.59
N ALA A 525 0.54 -22.44 11.12
CA ALA A 525 1.23 -21.94 12.29
C ALA A 525 0.91 -22.78 13.55
N ALA A 526 -0.37 -23.13 13.76
CA ALA A 526 -0.77 -23.98 14.85
C ALA A 526 -0.19 -25.40 14.73
N ASN A 527 -0.16 -25.98 13.51
CA ASN A 527 0.48 -27.28 13.27
C ASN A 527 1.99 -27.25 13.53
N ALA A 528 2.67 -26.15 13.21
CA ALA A 528 4.10 -26.00 13.50
C ALA A 528 4.37 -26.05 15.01
N ILE A 529 3.61 -25.31 15.81
CA ILE A 529 3.72 -25.35 17.28
C ILE A 529 3.41 -26.74 17.83
N LYS A 530 2.36 -27.39 17.31
CA LYS A 530 2.03 -28.77 17.71
C LYS A 530 3.12 -29.78 17.36
N ALA A 531 3.78 -29.61 16.22
CA ALA A 531 4.89 -30.47 15.79
C ALA A 531 6.14 -30.34 16.69
N GLU A 532 6.29 -29.23 17.39
CA GLU A 532 7.33 -29.02 18.41
C GLU A 532 7.01 -29.72 19.75
N GLY A 533 5.87 -30.42 19.85
CA GLY A 533 5.45 -31.17 21.02
C GLY A 533 4.58 -30.39 22.00
N PHE A 534 3.99 -29.27 21.57
CA PHE A 534 3.06 -28.50 22.41
C PHE A 534 1.82 -29.31 22.77
N ASP A 535 1.51 -29.34 24.08
CA ASP A 535 0.37 -30.05 24.67
C ASP A 535 -0.34 -29.18 25.75
N GLY A 536 -0.33 -27.86 25.54
CA GLY A 536 -0.92 -26.87 26.42
C GLY A 536 -2.27 -26.34 25.96
N CYS A 537 -2.66 -25.18 26.48
CA CYS A 537 -3.91 -24.50 26.11
C CYS A 537 -3.76 -23.59 24.90
N TRP A 538 -4.73 -23.60 24.00
CA TRP A 538 -4.77 -22.77 22.84
C TRP A 538 -5.56 -21.48 23.05
N ILE A 539 -5.06 -20.36 22.56
CA ILE A 539 -5.76 -19.08 22.46
C ILE A 539 -5.83 -18.71 20.97
N PHE A 540 -7.02 -18.73 20.40
CA PHE A 540 -7.26 -18.38 19.01
C PHE A 540 -7.93 -17.01 18.93
N ALA A 541 -7.20 -16.00 18.42
CA ALA A 541 -7.70 -14.66 18.18
C ALA A 541 -7.75 -14.41 16.66
N MET A 542 -8.65 -15.14 16.01
CA MET A 542 -8.85 -15.23 14.58
C MET A 542 -10.29 -14.88 14.22
N GLY A 543 -10.54 -14.53 12.96
CA GLY A 543 -11.89 -14.32 12.44
C GLY A 543 -12.04 -13.08 11.59
N THR A 544 -11.31 -12.01 11.88
CA THR A 544 -11.44 -10.74 11.17
C THR A 544 -11.15 -10.89 9.68
N ASN A 545 -10.05 -11.53 9.31
CA ASN A 545 -9.71 -11.78 7.91
C ASN A 545 -10.46 -12.98 7.34
N ASP A 546 -10.82 -13.94 8.19
CA ASP A 546 -11.58 -15.12 7.80
C ASP A 546 -12.96 -14.74 7.24
N THR A 547 -13.69 -13.88 7.96
CA THR A 547 -15.00 -13.38 7.52
C THR A 547 -14.91 -12.57 6.25
N ALA A 548 -13.88 -11.74 6.14
CA ALA A 548 -13.65 -10.94 4.94
C ALA A 548 -13.39 -11.84 3.72
N ASN A 549 -12.57 -12.88 3.87
CA ASN A 549 -12.26 -13.83 2.81
C ASN A 549 -13.51 -14.62 2.36
N VAL A 550 -14.34 -15.05 3.30
CA VAL A 550 -15.62 -15.72 2.99
C VAL A 550 -16.57 -14.78 2.26
N ALA A 551 -16.67 -13.53 2.72
CA ALA A 551 -17.55 -12.51 2.11
C ALA A 551 -17.15 -12.17 0.66
N VAL A 552 -15.88 -12.29 0.29
CA VAL A 552 -15.41 -12.04 -1.10
C VAL A 552 -15.35 -13.32 -1.94
N GLY A 553 -15.82 -14.46 -1.42
CA GLY A 553 -16.02 -15.69 -2.20
C GLY A 553 -14.96 -16.77 -2.01
N SER A 554 -14.29 -16.82 -0.85
CA SER A 554 -13.49 -18.00 -0.50
C SER A 554 -14.33 -19.27 -0.54
N THR A 555 -13.74 -20.36 -0.99
CA THR A 555 -14.41 -21.68 -1.10
C THR A 555 -14.52 -22.40 0.24
N ILE A 556 -13.79 -21.94 1.25
CA ILE A 556 -13.81 -22.52 2.61
C ILE A 556 -14.70 -21.64 3.50
N GLY A 557 -15.77 -22.24 4.01
CA GLY A 557 -16.74 -21.57 4.88
C GLY A 557 -16.22 -21.29 6.29
N VAL A 558 -17.00 -20.54 7.06
CA VAL A 558 -16.65 -20.10 8.41
C VAL A 558 -16.48 -21.32 9.35
N GLU A 559 -17.40 -22.25 9.30
CA GLU A 559 -17.42 -23.44 10.15
C GLU A 559 -16.20 -24.32 9.91
N GLU A 560 -15.85 -24.58 8.64
CA GLU A 560 -14.69 -25.39 8.29
C GLU A 560 -13.37 -24.77 8.77
N ARG A 561 -13.29 -23.42 8.82
CA ARG A 561 -12.13 -22.70 9.35
C ARG A 561 -11.96 -22.95 10.85
N ILE A 562 -13.04 -22.89 11.61
CA ILE A 562 -13.05 -23.18 13.04
C ILE A 562 -12.67 -24.64 13.27
N ASP A 563 -13.29 -25.57 12.55
CA ASP A 563 -13.02 -27.01 12.66
C ASP A 563 -11.55 -27.35 12.40
N ARG A 564 -10.90 -26.69 11.45
CA ARG A 564 -9.47 -26.87 11.15
C ARG A 564 -8.59 -26.54 12.35
N LEU A 565 -8.79 -25.41 13.01
CA LEU A 565 -7.99 -25.05 14.19
C LEU A 565 -8.35 -25.92 15.40
N MET A 566 -9.61 -26.28 15.58
CA MET A 566 -10.02 -27.21 16.62
C MET A 566 -9.45 -28.61 16.41
N SER A 567 -9.26 -29.04 15.15
CA SER A 567 -8.59 -30.33 14.86
C SER A 567 -7.11 -30.32 15.26
N VAL A 568 -6.44 -29.17 15.19
CA VAL A 568 -5.07 -29.02 15.72
C VAL A 568 -5.06 -29.04 17.23
N ALA A 569 -6.00 -28.34 17.88
CA ALA A 569 -6.13 -28.34 19.35
C ALA A 569 -6.39 -29.74 19.88
N GLY A 570 -7.17 -30.57 19.17
CA GLY A 570 -7.56 -31.88 19.64
C GLY A 570 -8.39 -31.82 20.92
N ASP A 571 -7.98 -32.54 21.96
CA ASP A 571 -8.64 -32.54 23.26
C ASP A 571 -8.14 -31.43 24.21
N ASN A 572 -7.14 -30.66 23.79
CA ASN A 572 -6.56 -29.61 24.61
C ASN A 572 -7.53 -28.43 24.81
N PRO A 573 -7.48 -27.76 25.97
CA PRO A 573 -8.30 -26.58 26.22
C PRO A 573 -8.05 -25.51 25.15
N ALA A 574 -9.12 -24.97 24.55
CA ALA A 574 -9.05 -23.92 23.54
C ALA A 574 -10.01 -22.77 23.89
N ILE A 575 -9.49 -21.54 23.90
CA ILE A 575 -10.31 -20.34 24.01
C ILE A 575 -10.23 -19.52 22.74
N TRP A 576 -11.37 -19.17 22.20
CA TRP A 576 -11.52 -18.28 21.05
C TRP A 576 -11.89 -16.88 21.52
N ILE A 577 -11.32 -15.87 20.85
CA ILE A 577 -11.68 -14.47 21.05
C ILE A 577 -12.59 -14.07 19.89
N ASN A 578 -13.86 -13.77 20.18
CA ASN A 578 -14.77 -13.33 19.13
C ASN A 578 -14.42 -11.94 18.61
N VAL A 579 -15.00 -11.54 17.48
CA VAL A 579 -14.58 -10.37 16.68
C VAL A 579 -15.67 -9.32 16.61
N ARG A 580 -15.30 -8.06 16.43
CA ARG A 580 -16.20 -6.94 16.17
C ARG A 580 -15.56 -5.93 15.25
N SER A 581 -16.38 -5.27 14.44
CA SER A 581 -15.99 -4.19 13.56
C SER A 581 -16.98 -3.04 13.66
N LEU A 582 -16.51 -1.81 13.38
CA LEU A 582 -17.38 -0.64 13.20
C LEU A 582 -17.62 -0.34 11.71
N VAL A 583 -17.14 -1.20 10.82
CA VAL A 583 -17.30 -1.03 9.37
C VAL A 583 -18.74 -1.35 8.98
N PRO A 584 -19.49 -0.39 8.38
CA PRO A 584 -20.93 -0.57 8.14
C PRO A 584 -21.26 -1.47 6.95
N SER A 585 -20.32 -1.71 6.03
CA SER A 585 -20.54 -2.50 4.83
C SER A 585 -19.23 -2.98 4.22
N GLY A 586 -19.29 -4.03 3.38
CA GLY A 586 -18.12 -4.62 2.74
C GLY A 586 -17.62 -5.86 3.48
N PRO A 587 -16.46 -6.41 3.06
CA PRO A 587 -15.96 -7.69 3.59
C PRO A 587 -15.75 -7.69 5.10
N TYR A 588 -15.27 -6.58 5.66
CA TYR A 588 -15.00 -6.40 7.09
C TYR A 588 -16.18 -5.81 7.87
N SER A 589 -17.41 -5.88 7.33
CA SER A 589 -18.58 -5.33 8.01
C SER A 589 -18.92 -6.08 9.30
N GLU A 590 -19.54 -5.37 10.24
CA GLU A 590 -20.04 -5.96 11.48
C GLU A 590 -20.99 -7.13 11.22
N GLU A 591 -21.82 -7.08 10.17
CA GLU A 591 -22.68 -8.19 9.77
C GLU A 591 -21.89 -9.49 9.51
N ASN A 592 -20.73 -9.37 8.87
CA ASN A 592 -19.87 -10.54 8.61
C ASN A 592 -19.17 -11.01 9.90
N MET A 593 -18.74 -10.09 10.77
CA MET A 593 -18.16 -10.46 12.08
C MET A 593 -19.16 -11.25 12.93
N GLN A 594 -20.43 -10.85 12.93
CA GLN A 594 -21.49 -11.57 13.63
C GLN A 594 -21.69 -13.00 13.11
N LYS A 595 -21.56 -13.24 11.81
CA LYS A 595 -21.60 -14.61 11.24
C LYS A 595 -20.48 -15.51 11.78
N TRP A 596 -19.30 -14.94 12.00
CA TRP A 596 -18.20 -15.66 12.65
C TRP A 596 -18.50 -15.95 14.11
N ASP A 597 -18.99 -14.96 14.86
CA ASP A 597 -19.33 -15.10 16.26
C ASP A 597 -20.43 -16.16 16.46
N ASP A 598 -21.45 -16.17 15.60
CA ASP A 598 -22.50 -17.18 15.61
C ASP A 598 -21.96 -18.59 15.32
N ALA A 599 -21.02 -18.71 14.37
CA ALA A 599 -20.37 -19.98 14.06
C ALA A 599 -19.47 -20.47 15.21
N LEU A 600 -18.77 -19.58 15.93
CA LEU A 600 -18.04 -19.93 17.15
C LEU A 600 -18.96 -20.49 18.23
N LEU A 601 -20.14 -19.89 18.41
CA LEU A 601 -21.12 -20.38 19.38
C LEU A 601 -21.70 -21.75 18.98
N SER A 602 -21.95 -21.95 17.69
CA SER A 602 -22.39 -23.25 17.15
C SER A 602 -21.33 -24.34 17.32
N ALA A 603 -20.05 -24.00 17.08
CA ALA A 603 -18.93 -24.92 17.25
C ALA A 603 -18.78 -25.39 18.74
N CYS A 604 -19.22 -24.58 19.68
CA CYS A 604 -19.25 -24.97 21.09
C CYS A 604 -20.11 -26.19 21.39
N GLU A 605 -21.10 -26.51 20.58
CA GLU A 605 -21.92 -27.72 20.75
C GLU A 605 -21.12 -28.98 20.37
N THR A 606 -20.21 -28.83 19.43
CA THR A 606 -19.37 -29.92 18.89
C THR A 606 -18.11 -30.13 19.74
N TYR A 607 -17.50 -29.05 20.25
CA TYR A 607 -16.21 -29.09 20.94
C TYR A 607 -16.32 -28.79 22.44
N PRO A 608 -16.40 -29.78 23.33
CA PRO A 608 -16.57 -29.57 24.77
C PRO A 608 -15.34 -28.92 25.44
N ASN A 609 -14.17 -28.99 24.82
CA ASN A 609 -12.93 -28.33 25.28
C ASN A 609 -12.82 -26.86 24.82
N MET A 610 -13.76 -26.39 24.03
CA MET A 610 -13.80 -25.01 23.50
C MET A 610 -14.48 -24.06 24.49
N ARG A 611 -13.98 -22.81 24.54
CA ARG A 611 -14.59 -21.64 25.18
C ARG A 611 -14.52 -20.45 24.26
N VAL A 612 -15.42 -19.51 24.41
CA VAL A 612 -15.45 -18.25 23.66
C VAL A 612 -15.42 -17.08 24.63
N TYR A 613 -14.39 -16.26 24.56
CA TYR A 613 -14.35 -14.96 25.21
C TYR A 613 -15.16 -13.95 24.42
N ASP A 614 -16.22 -13.44 25.06
CA ASP A 614 -17.12 -12.46 24.44
C ASP A 614 -16.52 -11.04 24.47
N TRP A 615 -15.51 -10.84 23.62
CA TRP A 615 -14.89 -9.53 23.44
C TRP A 615 -15.81 -8.56 22.71
N SER A 616 -16.60 -9.03 21.73
CA SER A 616 -17.46 -8.20 20.90
C SER A 616 -18.48 -7.41 21.72
N SER A 617 -19.00 -7.97 22.82
CA SER A 617 -19.91 -7.27 23.72
C SER A 617 -19.23 -6.29 24.69
N ARG A 618 -17.91 -6.34 24.82
CA ARG A 618 -17.14 -5.57 25.80
C ARG A 618 -16.36 -4.41 25.18
N VAL A 619 -15.95 -4.57 23.95
CA VAL A 619 -15.19 -3.54 23.24
C VAL A 619 -16.05 -2.30 23.03
N LYS A 620 -15.50 -1.13 23.35
CA LYS A 620 -16.17 0.16 23.15
C LYS A 620 -15.82 0.71 21.78
N ASP A 621 -16.73 1.51 21.21
CA ASP A 621 -16.54 2.12 19.90
C ASP A 621 -15.35 3.09 19.88
N ASP A 622 -15.07 3.79 20.97
CA ASP A 622 -13.93 4.70 21.12
C ASP A 622 -12.58 3.99 21.29
N TRP A 623 -12.56 2.68 21.41
CA TRP A 623 -11.35 1.87 21.43
C TRP A 623 -10.89 1.44 20.05
N PHE A 624 -11.70 1.66 19.00
CA PHE A 624 -11.27 1.42 17.62
C PHE A 624 -10.50 2.63 17.06
N ILE A 625 -9.52 2.36 16.21
CA ILE A 625 -8.94 3.40 15.34
C ILE A 625 -9.85 3.66 14.15
N THR A 626 -9.45 4.58 13.26
CA THR A 626 -10.28 5.03 12.11
C THR A 626 -10.72 3.93 11.15
N ASP A 627 -9.99 2.82 11.08
CA ASP A 627 -10.36 1.69 10.21
C ASP A 627 -11.57 0.91 10.72
N GLY A 628 -11.96 1.12 11.99
CA GLY A 628 -13.08 0.42 12.61
C GLY A 628 -12.83 -1.06 12.88
N ILE A 629 -11.57 -1.52 12.81
CA ILE A 629 -11.15 -2.93 12.97
C ILE A 629 -10.10 -3.06 14.07
N HIS A 630 -9.05 -2.25 14.02
CA HIS A 630 -7.93 -2.29 14.96
C HIS A 630 -8.15 -1.35 16.14
N PHE A 631 -7.36 -1.54 17.20
CA PHE A 631 -7.61 -0.89 18.48
C PHE A 631 -6.59 0.22 18.79
N THR A 632 -7.04 1.20 19.57
CA THR A 632 -6.19 2.18 20.26
C THR A 632 -5.35 1.49 21.34
N SER A 633 -4.35 2.19 21.88
CA SER A 633 -3.59 1.69 23.04
C SER A 633 -4.50 1.33 24.22
N GLU A 634 -5.53 2.13 24.51
CA GLU A 634 -6.50 1.83 25.57
C GLU A 634 -7.29 0.55 25.27
N GLY A 635 -7.72 0.36 24.02
CA GLY A 635 -8.37 -0.86 23.56
C GLY A 635 -7.49 -2.09 23.71
N TYR A 636 -6.20 -2.00 23.37
CA TYR A 636 -5.25 -3.11 23.54
C TYR A 636 -4.99 -3.43 25.00
N VAL A 637 -4.86 -2.44 25.92
CA VAL A 637 -4.76 -2.68 27.38
C VAL A 637 -5.97 -3.43 27.88
N ALA A 638 -7.17 -2.98 27.50
CA ALA A 638 -8.44 -3.61 27.90
C ALA A 638 -8.54 -5.04 27.38
N ARG A 639 -8.16 -5.26 26.11
CA ARG A 639 -8.17 -6.58 25.46
C ARG A 639 -7.20 -7.55 26.12
N ALA A 640 -5.94 -7.14 26.38
CA ALA A 640 -4.94 -7.97 27.06
C ALA A 640 -5.42 -8.41 28.46
N LYS A 641 -5.95 -7.45 29.23
CA LYS A 641 -6.53 -7.71 30.55
C LYS A 641 -7.74 -8.64 30.47
N GLY A 642 -8.61 -8.44 29.50
CA GLY A 642 -9.80 -9.26 29.27
C GLY A 642 -9.44 -10.70 28.92
N ILE A 643 -8.51 -10.91 27.98
CA ILE A 643 -8.03 -12.24 27.57
C ILE A 643 -7.44 -12.99 28.78
N ALA A 644 -6.53 -12.37 29.53
CA ALA A 644 -5.95 -13.03 30.71
C ALA A 644 -7.01 -13.40 31.78
N LYS A 645 -8.00 -12.51 32.00
CA LYS A 645 -9.12 -12.78 32.89
C LYS A 645 -9.96 -13.96 32.36
N SER A 646 -10.30 -13.98 31.09
CA SER A 646 -11.11 -15.04 30.50
C SER A 646 -10.44 -16.41 30.54
N VAL A 647 -9.11 -16.48 30.40
CA VAL A 647 -8.34 -17.73 30.59
C VAL A 647 -8.50 -18.26 32.03
N THR A 648 -8.48 -17.39 33.05
CA THR A 648 -8.70 -17.84 34.44
C THR A 648 -10.12 -18.33 34.70
N GLU A 649 -11.11 -17.73 34.05
CA GLU A 649 -12.52 -18.11 34.20
C GLU A 649 -12.86 -19.37 33.40
N ALA A 650 -12.28 -19.50 32.18
CA ALA A 650 -12.47 -20.66 31.31
C ALA A 650 -11.78 -21.91 31.87
N PHE A 651 -10.59 -21.76 32.43
CA PHE A 651 -9.69 -22.84 32.81
C PHE A 651 -9.13 -22.59 34.21
N PRO A 652 -9.98 -22.66 35.27
CA PRO A 652 -9.54 -22.43 36.64
C PRO A 652 -8.53 -23.49 37.08
N PRO A 653 -7.68 -23.21 38.09
CA PRO A 653 -6.74 -24.17 38.59
C PRO A 653 -7.50 -25.36 39.17
N THR A 654 -7.10 -26.58 38.84
CA THR A 654 -7.67 -27.80 39.38
C THR A 654 -7.30 -27.93 40.88
N ALA A 655 -8.27 -28.17 41.71
CA ALA A 655 -8.05 -28.34 43.14
C ALA A 655 -7.22 -29.61 43.40
N GLY A 656 -5.92 -29.44 43.76
CA GLY A 656 -4.95 -30.51 44.03
C GLY A 656 -3.96 -30.73 42.90
N LEU A 657 -2.69 -30.94 43.26
CA LEU A 657 -1.62 -31.32 42.36
C LEU A 657 -1.96 -32.65 41.67
N GLY A 658 -2.26 -32.62 40.37
CA GLY A 658 -2.60 -33.79 39.55
C GLY A 658 -4.04 -33.87 39.07
N GLY A 659 -4.89 -32.85 39.34
CA GLY A 659 -6.22 -32.79 38.75
C GLY A 659 -6.15 -32.53 37.25
N VAL A 660 -6.70 -33.45 36.47
CA VAL A 660 -6.85 -33.28 35.00
C VAL A 660 -8.00 -32.31 34.78
N TRP A 661 -7.77 -31.31 33.90
CA TRP A 661 -8.86 -30.46 33.42
C TRP A 661 -9.91 -31.34 32.72
N THR A 662 -11.19 -31.13 33.02
CA THR A 662 -12.27 -31.88 32.37
C THR A 662 -13.06 -30.98 31.43
N PRO A 663 -13.36 -31.45 30.20
CA PRO A 663 -14.26 -30.74 29.30
C PRO A 663 -15.60 -30.44 29.93
N ARG A 664 -16.27 -29.39 29.49
CA ARG A 664 -17.60 -29.04 30.00
C ARG A 664 -18.65 -30.11 29.63
N THR A 665 -19.67 -30.19 30.47
CA THR A 665 -20.77 -31.13 30.27
C THR A 665 -22.04 -30.48 29.70
N ALA A 666 -22.09 -29.12 29.62
CA ALA A 666 -23.26 -28.39 29.13
C ALA A 666 -22.85 -27.22 28.22
N PRO A 667 -23.55 -26.99 27.10
CA PRO A 667 -23.27 -25.90 26.13
C PRO A 667 -23.32 -24.49 26.75
N GLU A 668 -24.19 -24.28 27.74
CA GLU A 668 -24.41 -22.97 28.39
C GLU A 668 -23.16 -22.34 29.01
N SER A 669 -22.12 -23.14 29.31
CA SER A 669 -20.86 -22.69 29.90
C SER A 669 -19.78 -22.34 28.86
N CYS A 670 -20.11 -22.23 27.56
CA CYS A 670 -19.14 -21.94 26.53
C CYS A 670 -18.66 -20.48 26.55
N ILE A 671 -19.56 -19.56 26.82
CA ILE A 671 -19.26 -18.13 26.80
C ILE A 671 -18.59 -17.74 28.12
N VAL A 672 -17.46 -17.05 28.00
CA VAL A 672 -16.73 -16.45 29.13
C VAL A 672 -16.81 -14.92 28.97
N LYS A 673 -17.16 -14.24 30.05
CA LYS A 673 -17.36 -12.78 30.05
C LYS A 673 -16.21 -12.05 30.71
#